data_531333a3837476e8e86c2dae12852c0a
#
_entry.id   531333a3837476e8e86c2dae12852c0a
#
_cell.length_a   1.000
_cell.length_b   1.000
_cell.length_c   1.000
_cell.angle_alpha   90.00
_cell.angle_beta   90.00
_cell.angle_gamma   90.00
#
_symmetry.space_group_name_H-M   'P 1'
#
loop_
_entity.id
_entity.type
_entity.pdbx_description
1 polymer ?
#
loop_
_entity_poly.entity_id
_entity_poly.type
_entity_poly.pdbx_seq_one_letter_code
_entity_poly.pdbx_strand_id
1 'polypeptide(L)'
;MNKQPLNFDWKFISGFNSSYLNIIPSNAENIDIPHTVKIMPLNYFDESEYQGLYTYFKVFDVTNFNKDKVFILRFNGYMVKAKIYLNSHYFGEFASLYNPVEIDVTSYLKERNNNLIVILSTIEDPNLPPFGYIVDYLTFGGIYRGVELLSYQEKYVAKTYVFGDMNGNISVKDIVSKSLDDKENITHYVYFQDELVAEFKGEQFKLEKVRLWDIDNPNLYTLKTVYNNGVIKEFYETRFGFRNAEFKKDGFYLNDKKIKLCGLNRHQSYPYIGYAATKSLQIDDANILKYEAGINVVRTSHYPQDRSFLDRCDEIGLMVIDEIPGWQHIGTSSSWRDQHYKNIASMVETAYNHPSIIAHGVRIDESKDDYELYDTSNKIAHELDPQKQTLGVRNFKNSDLLEDVYAYNDFSCHDRKHGLQNRKKISKNNENGYLVTEYMGHMYPTKSFDNEMTRFEQSYRHARIINDANKYEDISGAIGWCAFDYNTHKNFGSGDRICYHGVFDIFRNRKYASYIYQSQNDSAPVLKVLSNMNKGEFPENFYPEIYIATNLDYVELYKNKKFIKRFYPNRKEFKYMKHPLIKVDDLIGDLFDDPRFSKKDRKTIAKIISKIEIGGMYTLSLMDKITIAFYQLRYKLKFSDLYDIYNAYCGFDINGQNLLEFKGFKNDKEIITEQFAPSRKFSLNISLLKNDLVNSDTYDTNRIVIKHVDEYNHVMSYSSLPLQIEVSGQIELLGPNLVSLTGGQTSIYIKSKKGSGVGKVTIKSSLGQNEIIMKVR
;
A
#
# COMPACT_ATOMS: atom_id res chain seq x y z
N MET A 1 -0.36 -30.17 -13.39
CA MET A 1 -1.42 -29.64 -12.50
C MET A 1 -2.43 -28.88 -13.33
N ASN A 2 -3.73 -29.16 -13.15
CA ASN A 2 -4.80 -28.34 -13.73
C ASN A 2 -5.54 -27.62 -12.59
N LYS A 3 -5.96 -26.38 -12.86
CA LYS A 3 -6.68 -25.51 -11.93
C LYS A 3 -8.05 -25.19 -12.50
N GLN A 4 -9.11 -25.47 -11.74
CA GLN A 4 -10.47 -25.06 -12.05
C GLN A 4 -10.92 -24.02 -11.03
N PRO A 5 -11.07 -22.73 -11.41
CA PRO A 5 -11.61 -21.71 -10.51
C PRO A 5 -13.09 -21.97 -10.22
N LEU A 6 -13.48 -21.76 -8.98
CA LEU A 6 -14.84 -21.93 -8.50
C LEU A 6 -15.46 -20.61 -8.01
N ASN A 7 -15.10 -19.47 -8.59
CA ASN A 7 -15.40 -18.16 -8.00
C ASN A 7 -16.73 -17.54 -8.44
N PHE A 8 -17.34 -17.98 -9.55
CA PHE A 8 -18.64 -17.48 -10.02
C PHE A 8 -19.81 -18.30 -9.49
N ASP A 9 -21.01 -17.73 -9.51
CA ASP A 9 -22.29 -18.42 -9.28
C ASP A 9 -22.38 -19.13 -7.91
N TRP A 10 -22.05 -18.47 -6.85
CA TRP A 10 -22.33 -18.93 -5.50
C TRP A 10 -23.70 -18.46 -5.02
N LYS A 11 -24.25 -19.18 -4.05
CA LYS A 11 -25.39 -18.74 -3.24
C LYS A 11 -24.93 -18.42 -1.83
N PHE A 12 -25.49 -17.38 -1.24
CA PHE A 12 -25.09 -16.85 0.06
C PHE A 12 -26.31 -16.51 0.91
N ILE A 13 -26.26 -16.81 2.19
CA ILE A 13 -27.29 -16.40 3.15
C ILE A 13 -26.67 -16.12 4.52
N SER A 14 -27.19 -15.11 5.24
CA SER A 14 -26.84 -14.85 6.62
C SER A 14 -27.45 -15.94 7.53
N GLY A 15 -26.66 -16.42 8.49
CA GLY A 15 -27.04 -17.46 9.42
C GLY A 15 -26.83 -18.89 8.91
N PHE A 16 -27.16 -19.84 9.77
CA PHE A 16 -27.14 -21.27 9.47
C PHE A 16 -28.39 -21.95 10.04
N ASN A 17 -28.95 -22.86 9.25
CA ASN A 17 -29.98 -23.79 9.69
C ASN A 17 -29.60 -25.20 9.21
N SER A 18 -29.88 -26.23 10.02
CA SER A 18 -29.55 -27.63 9.67
C SER A 18 -30.18 -28.11 8.36
N SER A 19 -31.34 -27.57 7.96
CA SER A 19 -31.98 -27.85 6.66
C SER A 19 -31.11 -27.43 5.47
N TYR A 20 -30.18 -26.43 5.66
CA TYR A 20 -29.30 -25.96 4.61
C TYR A 20 -28.29 -26.99 4.15
N LEU A 21 -28.01 -28.02 4.96
CA LEU A 21 -27.18 -29.15 4.54
C LEU A 21 -27.83 -30.00 3.42
N ASN A 22 -29.14 -29.88 3.24
CA ASN A 22 -29.90 -30.67 2.25
C ASN A 22 -30.54 -29.81 1.16
N ILE A 23 -30.89 -28.55 1.47
CA ILE A 23 -31.66 -27.71 0.55
C ILE A 23 -31.07 -26.29 0.57
N ILE A 24 -30.76 -25.76 -0.60
CA ILE A 24 -30.37 -24.34 -0.75
C ILE A 24 -31.64 -23.48 -0.57
N PRO A 25 -31.64 -22.52 0.37
CA PRO A 25 -32.79 -21.64 0.59
C PRO A 25 -33.15 -20.84 -0.67
N SER A 26 -34.41 -20.66 -0.96
CA SER A 26 -34.88 -19.92 -2.15
C SER A 26 -34.54 -18.43 -2.08
N ASN A 27 -34.35 -17.88 -0.87
CA ASN A 27 -33.96 -16.49 -0.60
C ASN A 27 -32.43 -16.30 -0.51
N ALA A 28 -31.64 -17.35 -0.81
CA ALA A 28 -30.18 -17.20 -0.87
C ALA A 28 -29.78 -16.30 -2.07
N GLU A 29 -28.96 -15.30 -1.80
CA GLU A 29 -28.47 -14.35 -2.78
C GLU A 29 -27.46 -14.97 -3.75
N ASN A 30 -27.43 -14.47 -4.99
CA ASN A 30 -26.38 -14.83 -5.94
C ASN A 30 -25.19 -13.92 -5.71
N ILE A 31 -24.01 -14.51 -5.54
CA ILE A 31 -22.77 -13.76 -5.34
C ILE A 31 -21.61 -14.40 -6.11
N ASP A 32 -20.54 -13.66 -6.26
CA ASP A 32 -19.25 -14.13 -6.77
C ASP A 32 -18.15 -13.92 -5.74
N ILE A 33 -17.11 -14.74 -5.78
CA ILE A 33 -15.91 -14.65 -4.94
C ILE A 33 -14.82 -13.86 -5.71
N PRO A 34 -14.09 -12.96 -5.05
CA PRO A 34 -14.06 -12.59 -3.63
C PRO A 34 -15.35 -11.94 -3.12
N HIS A 35 -15.73 -12.26 -1.89
CA HIS A 35 -16.98 -11.76 -1.31
C HIS A 35 -16.81 -11.30 0.13
N THR A 36 -17.39 -10.15 0.46
CA THR A 36 -17.56 -9.68 1.83
C THR A 36 -18.99 -10.00 2.30
N VAL A 37 -19.13 -10.47 3.53
CA VAL A 37 -20.46 -10.85 4.08
C VAL A 37 -21.44 -9.66 4.16
N LYS A 38 -20.91 -8.43 4.15
CA LYS A 38 -21.68 -7.19 4.17
C LYS A 38 -20.89 -6.08 3.52
N ILE A 39 -21.56 -5.27 2.69
CA ILE A 39 -21.00 -3.99 2.22
C ILE A 39 -21.05 -3.02 3.40
N MET A 40 -19.89 -2.51 3.80
CA MET A 40 -19.75 -1.64 4.95
C MET A 40 -19.95 -0.17 4.55
N PRO A 41 -20.46 0.71 5.45
CA PRO A 41 -20.35 2.15 5.24
C PRO A 41 -18.87 2.59 5.24
N LEU A 42 -18.59 3.83 4.84
CA LEU A 42 -17.22 4.34 4.83
C LEU A 42 -16.62 4.43 6.25
N ASN A 43 -17.42 4.85 7.21
CA ASN A 43 -17.02 5.15 8.60
C ASN A 43 -18.19 4.91 9.58
N TYR A 44 -17.95 5.14 10.89
CA TYR A 44 -18.93 5.00 11.99
C TYR A 44 -19.56 3.60 12.09
N PHE A 45 -18.81 2.55 11.77
CA PHE A 45 -19.21 1.18 11.99
C PHE A 45 -18.17 0.44 12.83
N ASP A 46 -18.52 -0.72 13.34
CA ASP A 46 -17.60 -1.57 14.08
C ASP A 46 -17.73 -3.05 13.65
N GLU A 47 -16.91 -3.86 14.26
CA GLU A 47 -16.79 -5.30 13.94
C GLU A 47 -18.11 -6.07 14.15
N SER A 48 -19.03 -5.60 14.98
CA SER A 48 -20.33 -6.26 15.19
C SER A 48 -21.20 -6.29 13.93
N GLU A 49 -20.94 -5.39 12.98
CA GLU A 49 -21.69 -5.29 11.73
C GLU A 49 -21.47 -6.50 10.80
N TYR A 50 -20.34 -7.18 10.90
CA TYR A 50 -19.99 -8.33 10.03
C TYR A 50 -19.72 -9.62 10.81
N GLN A 51 -19.63 -9.58 12.14
CA GLN A 51 -19.45 -10.78 12.96
C GLN A 51 -20.74 -11.60 13.03
N GLY A 52 -20.65 -12.89 12.66
CA GLY A 52 -21.80 -13.79 12.65
C GLY A 52 -21.50 -15.13 12.00
N LEU A 53 -22.56 -15.90 11.80
CA LEU A 53 -22.54 -17.12 11.00
C LEU A 53 -23.15 -16.85 9.63
N TYR A 54 -22.54 -17.39 8.59
CA TYR A 54 -22.95 -17.23 7.20
C TYR A 54 -22.82 -18.54 6.46
N THR A 55 -23.72 -18.80 5.52
CA THR A 55 -23.68 -20.04 4.74
C THR A 55 -23.52 -19.73 3.25
N TYR A 56 -22.52 -20.36 2.66
CA TYR A 56 -22.22 -20.30 1.23
C TYR A 56 -22.50 -21.66 0.59
N PHE A 57 -23.04 -21.64 -0.63
CA PHE A 57 -23.34 -22.85 -1.41
C PHE A 57 -22.74 -22.71 -2.80
N LYS A 58 -22.14 -23.79 -3.28
CA LYS A 58 -21.65 -23.88 -4.65
C LYS A 58 -22.02 -25.23 -5.25
N VAL A 59 -22.77 -25.22 -6.35
CA VAL A 59 -22.99 -26.40 -7.18
C VAL A 59 -22.07 -26.31 -8.39
N PHE A 60 -21.33 -27.38 -8.68
CA PHE A 60 -20.35 -27.35 -9.78
C PHE A 60 -20.13 -28.75 -10.38
N ASP A 61 -19.71 -28.74 -11.64
CA ASP A 61 -19.22 -29.91 -12.37
C ASP A 61 -17.68 -29.87 -12.41
N VAL A 62 -17.05 -31.03 -12.49
CA VAL A 62 -15.58 -31.14 -12.54
C VAL A 62 -15.14 -31.24 -14.00
N THR A 63 -14.32 -30.30 -14.41
CA THR A 63 -13.72 -30.32 -15.75
C THR A 63 -12.65 -31.41 -15.84
N ASN A 64 -12.74 -32.28 -16.86
CA ASN A 64 -11.79 -33.38 -17.08
C ASN A 64 -11.69 -34.33 -15.89
N PHE A 65 -12.87 -34.72 -15.34
CA PHE A 65 -12.95 -35.70 -14.25
C PHE A 65 -12.36 -37.05 -14.66
N ASN A 66 -11.50 -37.58 -13.82
CA ASN A 66 -10.98 -38.94 -13.90
C ASN A 66 -10.77 -39.48 -12.49
N LYS A 67 -11.22 -40.69 -12.19
CA LYS A 67 -11.11 -41.34 -10.88
C LYS A 67 -9.67 -41.61 -10.44
N ASP A 68 -8.73 -41.68 -11.39
CA ASP A 68 -7.30 -41.90 -11.12
C ASP A 68 -6.54 -40.61 -10.75
N LYS A 69 -7.24 -39.46 -10.74
CA LYS A 69 -6.70 -38.18 -10.35
C LYS A 69 -6.90 -37.91 -8.87
N VAL A 70 -6.00 -37.10 -8.33
CA VAL A 70 -6.13 -36.50 -6.99
C VAL A 70 -6.71 -35.10 -7.13
N PHE A 71 -7.68 -34.77 -6.28
CA PHE A 71 -8.38 -33.50 -6.30
C PHE A 71 -8.27 -32.80 -4.95
N ILE A 72 -7.72 -31.58 -4.95
CA ILE A 72 -7.56 -30.73 -3.78
C ILE A 72 -8.47 -29.51 -3.92
N LEU A 73 -9.39 -29.34 -2.98
CA LEU A 73 -10.18 -28.11 -2.84
C LEU A 73 -9.36 -27.11 -2.05
N ARG A 74 -9.07 -25.93 -2.65
CA ARG A 74 -8.25 -24.91 -2.04
C ARG A 74 -9.05 -23.61 -1.89
N PHE A 75 -9.08 -23.10 -0.65
CA PHE A 75 -9.50 -21.76 -0.32
C PHE A 75 -8.27 -20.88 -0.11
N ASN A 76 -8.11 -19.81 -0.87
CA ASN A 76 -6.95 -18.94 -0.74
C ASN A 76 -7.05 -17.96 0.44
N GLY A 77 -8.24 -17.80 1.03
CA GLY A 77 -8.46 -17.03 2.25
C GLY A 77 -9.93 -16.77 2.55
N TYR A 78 -10.31 -17.01 3.79
CA TYR A 78 -11.59 -16.61 4.37
C TYR A 78 -11.39 -16.19 5.84
N MET A 79 -12.27 -15.38 6.36
CA MET A 79 -12.17 -14.83 7.72
C MET A 79 -13.40 -15.26 8.51
N VAL A 80 -13.32 -16.06 9.58
CA VAL A 80 -12.19 -16.50 10.41
C VAL A 80 -12.01 -18.00 10.26
N LYS A 81 -13.05 -18.82 10.49
CA LYS A 81 -13.08 -20.28 10.39
C LYS A 81 -14.34 -20.79 9.75
N ALA A 82 -14.25 -21.94 9.09
CA ALA A 82 -15.38 -22.51 8.34
C ALA A 82 -15.50 -24.02 8.51
N LYS A 83 -16.75 -24.48 8.64
CA LYS A 83 -17.10 -25.91 8.49
C LYS A 83 -17.36 -26.19 7.01
N ILE A 84 -16.73 -27.23 6.47
CA ILE A 84 -16.75 -27.54 5.05
C ILE A 84 -17.42 -28.88 4.81
N TYR A 85 -18.41 -28.88 3.93
CA TYR A 85 -19.15 -30.07 3.49
C TYR A 85 -19.09 -30.18 1.96
N LEU A 86 -18.81 -31.35 1.45
CA LEU A 86 -18.92 -31.67 0.02
C LEU A 86 -19.74 -32.95 -0.17
N ASN A 87 -20.81 -32.89 -0.97
CA ASN A 87 -21.69 -34.04 -1.25
C ASN A 87 -22.18 -34.73 0.03
N SER A 88 -22.59 -33.97 1.03
CA SER A 88 -23.03 -34.36 2.37
C SER A 88 -21.95 -34.93 3.29
N HIS A 89 -20.69 -35.02 2.84
CA HIS A 89 -19.55 -35.39 3.72
C HIS A 89 -18.99 -34.17 4.45
N TYR A 90 -18.80 -34.28 5.76
CA TYR A 90 -18.18 -33.25 6.60
C TYR A 90 -16.68 -33.46 6.68
N PHE A 91 -15.90 -32.49 6.20
CA PHE A 91 -14.42 -32.56 6.21
C PHE A 91 -13.79 -32.02 7.49
N GLY A 92 -14.50 -31.19 8.24
CA GLY A 92 -13.99 -30.57 9.45
C GLY A 92 -14.24 -29.07 9.53
N GLU A 93 -13.73 -28.46 10.59
CA GLU A 93 -13.67 -27.02 10.79
C GLU A 93 -12.22 -26.54 10.65
N PHE A 94 -11.98 -25.55 9.81
CA PHE A 94 -10.67 -25.04 9.47
C PHE A 94 -10.61 -23.53 9.70
N ALA A 95 -9.53 -23.05 10.34
CA ALA A 95 -9.20 -21.64 10.41
C ALA A 95 -8.32 -21.28 9.22
N SER A 96 -8.73 -20.28 8.43
CA SER A 96 -7.92 -19.75 7.31
C SER A 96 -7.24 -18.45 7.71
N LEU A 97 -8.02 -17.46 8.14
CA LEU A 97 -7.54 -16.11 8.39
C LEU A 97 -6.89 -15.53 7.12
N TYR A 98 -5.58 -15.52 7.04
CA TYR A 98 -4.81 -14.97 5.91
C TYR A 98 -4.11 -16.04 5.07
N ASN A 99 -4.19 -17.30 5.47
CA ASN A 99 -3.49 -18.42 4.87
C ASN A 99 -4.42 -19.32 4.04
N PRO A 100 -3.93 -19.98 3.00
CA PRO A 100 -4.74 -20.94 2.25
C PRO A 100 -5.08 -22.18 3.07
N VAL A 101 -6.24 -22.75 2.80
CA VAL A 101 -6.70 -24.06 3.33
C VAL A 101 -6.86 -25.01 2.15
N GLU A 102 -6.20 -26.18 2.23
CA GLU A 102 -6.24 -27.22 1.22
C GLU A 102 -6.87 -28.49 1.81
N ILE A 103 -7.82 -29.08 1.09
CA ILE A 103 -8.59 -30.26 1.53
C ILE A 103 -8.58 -31.29 0.40
N ASP A 104 -8.10 -32.51 0.68
CA ASP A 104 -8.22 -33.63 -0.25
C ASP A 104 -9.69 -34.08 -0.31
N VAL A 105 -10.30 -33.88 -1.47
CA VAL A 105 -11.72 -34.21 -1.73
C VAL A 105 -11.90 -35.39 -2.70
N THR A 106 -10.80 -36.03 -3.08
CA THR A 106 -10.74 -37.08 -4.12
C THR A 106 -11.84 -38.14 -3.99
N SER A 107 -11.97 -38.72 -2.79
CA SER A 107 -12.92 -39.83 -2.55
C SER A 107 -14.41 -39.44 -2.54
N TYR A 108 -14.69 -38.14 -2.46
CA TYR A 108 -16.07 -37.62 -2.31
C TYR A 108 -16.55 -36.81 -3.51
N LEU A 109 -15.65 -36.58 -4.48
CA LEU A 109 -15.95 -35.78 -5.67
C LEU A 109 -16.68 -36.65 -6.73
N LYS A 110 -17.61 -36.03 -7.43
CA LYS A 110 -18.35 -36.59 -8.56
C LYS A 110 -18.02 -35.84 -9.84
N GLU A 111 -18.27 -36.45 -10.99
CA GLU A 111 -18.10 -35.75 -12.26
C GLU A 111 -19.02 -34.53 -12.38
N ARG A 112 -20.28 -34.67 -11.90
CA ARG A 112 -21.30 -33.61 -12.01
C ARG A 112 -22.06 -33.40 -10.71
N ASN A 113 -22.67 -32.22 -10.60
CA ASN A 113 -23.57 -31.84 -9.51
C ASN A 113 -22.94 -32.01 -8.13
N ASN A 114 -21.69 -31.59 -7.98
CA ASN A 114 -21.08 -31.51 -6.68
C ASN A 114 -21.68 -30.36 -5.87
N ASN A 115 -22.08 -30.65 -4.65
CA ASN A 115 -22.67 -29.66 -3.73
C ASN A 115 -21.67 -29.35 -2.61
N LEU A 116 -21.04 -28.17 -2.66
CA LEU A 116 -20.12 -27.63 -1.66
C LEU A 116 -20.88 -26.65 -0.76
N ILE A 117 -20.83 -26.87 0.55
CA ILE A 117 -21.42 -26.00 1.56
C ILE A 117 -20.33 -25.55 2.51
N VAL A 118 -20.23 -24.24 2.71
CA VAL A 118 -19.28 -23.61 3.62
C VAL A 118 -20.06 -22.81 4.68
N ILE A 119 -19.99 -23.26 5.92
CA ILE A 119 -20.58 -22.54 7.06
C ILE A 119 -19.45 -21.73 7.69
N LEU A 120 -19.44 -20.43 7.38
CA LEU A 120 -18.40 -19.49 7.77
C LEU A 120 -18.78 -18.79 9.07
N SER A 121 -17.89 -18.82 10.07
CA SER A 121 -17.92 -17.95 11.23
C SER A 121 -16.92 -16.82 11.03
N THR A 122 -17.41 -15.58 11.09
CA THR A 122 -16.62 -14.36 11.04
C THR A 122 -16.39 -13.76 12.43
N ILE A 123 -16.80 -14.49 13.47
CA ILE A 123 -16.63 -14.10 14.87
C ILE A 123 -15.15 -14.28 15.26
N GLU A 124 -14.57 -13.25 15.85
CA GLU A 124 -13.24 -13.29 16.41
C GLU A 124 -13.13 -14.36 17.50
N ASP A 125 -12.17 -15.27 17.36
CA ASP A 125 -11.94 -16.37 18.30
C ASP A 125 -10.66 -16.08 19.10
N PRO A 126 -10.75 -15.83 20.43
CA PRO A 126 -9.59 -15.50 21.24
C PRO A 126 -8.53 -16.63 21.35
N ASN A 127 -8.86 -17.83 20.86
CA ASN A 127 -7.91 -18.96 20.75
C ASN A 127 -7.20 -19.01 19.40
N LEU A 128 -7.38 -18.01 18.54
CA LEU A 128 -6.71 -17.90 17.23
C LEU A 128 -6.01 -16.55 17.08
N PRO A 129 -4.71 -16.50 16.71
CA PRO A 129 -4.11 -15.22 16.32
C PRO A 129 -4.80 -14.65 15.06
N PRO A 130 -5.00 -13.31 14.97
CA PRO A 130 -4.48 -12.24 15.83
C PRO A 130 -5.33 -11.94 17.07
N PHE A 131 -6.40 -12.70 17.31
CA PHE A 131 -7.40 -12.39 18.33
C PHE A 131 -6.96 -12.72 19.75
N GLY A 132 -7.77 -12.24 20.71
CA GLY A 132 -7.54 -12.38 22.17
C GLY A 132 -7.44 -11.02 22.87
N TYR A 133 -7.18 -9.96 22.14
CA TYR A 133 -7.20 -8.58 22.58
C TYR A 133 -7.52 -7.66 21.38
N ILE A 134 -7.60 -6.35 21.61
CA ILE A 134 -7.83 -5.35 20.56
C ILE A 134 -6.70 -5.40 19.53
N VAL A 135 -7.06 -5.33 18.25
CA VAL A 135 -6.15 -5.03 17.14
C VAL A 135 -6.47 -3.63 16.60
N ASP A 136 -5.52 -2.96 16.00
CA ASP A 136 -5.70 -1.60 15.49
C ASP A 136 -6.35 -1.53 14.10
N TYR A 137 -6.71 -2.68 13.53
CA TYR A 137 -7.35 -2.82 12.22
C TYR A 137 -8.60 -3.71 12.28
N LEU A 138 -9.44 -3.69 11.24
CA LEU A 138 -10.58 -4.59 11.12
C LEU A 138 -10.21 -5.83 10.29
N THR A 139 -10.75 -6.98 10.69
CA THR A 139 -10.53 -8.25 9.99
C THR A 139 -11.56 -8.50 8.89
N PHE A 140 -12.71 -7.82 8.95
CA PHE A 140 -13.85 -8.01 8.04
C PHE A 140 -14.34 -9.46 8.02
N GLY A 141 -15.21 -9.83 7.09
CA GLY A 141 -15.76 -11.18 7.01
C GLY A 141 -16.05 -11.58 5.57
N GLY A 142 -15.87 -12.88 5.28
CA GLY A 142 -16.21 -13.43 3.97
C GLY A 142 -15.19 -14.42 3.42
N ILE A 143 -15.52 -15.04 2.30
CA ILE A 143 -14.54 -15.73 1.44
C ILE A 143 -13.92 -14.64 0.56
N TYR A 144 -12.88 -14.01 1.07
CA TYR A 144 -12.33 -12.79 0.49
C TYR A 144 -11.20 -13.00 -0.51
N ARG A 145 -10.77 -14.24 -0.71
CA ARG A 145 -9.85 -14.67 -1.77
C ARG A 145 -10.45 -15.84 -2.54
N GLY A 146 -9.90 -16.14 -3.70
CA GLY A 146 -10.44 -17.15 -4.60
C GLY A 146 -10.53 -18.55 -4.03
N VAL A 147 -11.47 -19.33 -4.58
CA VAL A 147 -11.66 -20.76 -4.35
C VAL A 147 -11.36 -21.53 -5.64
N GLU A 148 -10.61 -22.63 -5.56
CA GLU A 148 -10.19 -23.40 -6.72
C GLU A 148 -10.14 -24.89 -6.43
N LEU A 149 -10.42 -25.70 -7.46
CA LEU A 149 -10.21 -27.14 -7.45
C LEU A 149 -8.94 -27.43 -8.24
N LEU A 150 -7.93 -27.95 -7.56
CA LEU A 150 -6.68 -28.41 -8.15
C LEU A 150 -6.80 -29.88 -8.49
N SER A 151 -6.34 -30.30 -9.69
CA SER A 151 -6.30 -31.69 -10.07
C SER A 151 -4.92 -32.12 -10.52
N TYR A 152 -4.49 -33.26 -10.01
CA TYR A 152 -3.19 -33.87 -10.25
C TYR A 152 -3.36 -35.30 -10.76
N GLN A 153 -2.34 -35.84 -11.42
CA GLN A 153 -2.23 -37.28 -11.62
C GLN A 153 -1.97 -37.98 -10.27
N GLU A 154 -2.00 -39.30 -10.22
CA GLU A 154 -1.67 -40.05 -9.00
C GLU A 154 -0.26 -39.74 -8.48
N LYS A 155 0.73 -39.72 -9.39
CA LYS A 155 2.10 -39.30 -9.09
C LYS A 155 2.31 -37.87 -9.60
N TYR A 156 2.61 -36.94 -8.71
CA TYR A 156 2.73 -35.51 -9.07
C TYR A 156 3.71 -34.73 -8.18
N VAL A 157 4.18 -33.61 -8.72
CA VAL A 157 4.85 -32.57 -7.94
C VAL A 157 3.80 -31.56 -7.52
N ALA A 158 3.59 -31.45 -6.19
CA ALA A 158 2.60 -30.56 -5.60
C ALA A 158 3.09 -29.11 -5.60
N LYS A 159 4.38 -28.88 -5.30
CA LYS A 159 5.02 -27.59 -5.21
C LYS A 159 6.53 -27.74 -5.42
N THR A 160 7.16 -26.74 -6.00
CA THR A 160 8.63 -26.65 -6.06
C THR A 160 9.08 -25.37 -5.38
N TYR A 161 9.92 -25.48 -4.40
CA TYR A 161 10.66 -24.37 -3.81
C TYR A 161 11.96 -24.20 -4.57
N VAL A 162 12.22 -22.99 -5.03
CA VAL A 162 13.45 -22.66 -5.78
C VAL A 162 14.08 -21.39 -5.24
N PHE A 163 15.37 -21.42 -5.03
CA PHE A 163 16.18 -20.27 -4.67
C PHE A 163 17.34 -20.14 -5.66
N GLY A 164 17.54 -18.93 -6.20
CA GLY A 164 18.67 -18.56 -7.03
C GLY A 164 19.50 -17.47 -6.34
N ASP A 165 20.78 -17.77 -6.07
CA ASP A 165 21.71 -16.77 -5.53
C ASP A 165 22.33 -15.89 -6.63
N MET A 166 22.99 -14.81 -6.23
CA MET A 166 23.63 -13.87 -7.17
C MET A 166 24.78 -14.47 -7.99
N ASN A 167 25.32 -15.63 -7.59
CA ASN A 167 26.38 -16.33 -8.27
C ASN A 167 25.86 -17.38 -9.27
N GLY A 168 24.54 -17.49 -9.42
CA GLY A 168 23.88 -18.41 -10.33
C GLY A 168 23.65 -19.81 -9.76
N ASN A 169 23.90 -20.05 -8.47
CA ASN A 169 23.56 -21.31 -7.86
C ASN A 169 22.04 -21.40 -7.66
N ILE A 170 21.45 -22.50 -8.09
CA ILE A 170 20.04 -22.85 -7.95
C ILE A 170 19.93 -23.99 -6.95
N SER A 171 19.08 -23.78 -5.92
CA SER A 171 18.67 -24.82 -4.99
C SER A 171 17.20 -25.11 -5.18
N VAL A 172 16.82 -26.39 -5.32
CA VAL A 172 15.44 -26.83 -5.56
C VAL A 172 15.04 -27.85 -4.51
N LYS A 173 13.81 -27.72 -4.00
CA LYS A 173 13.16 -28.70 -3.13
C LYS A 173 11.76 -28.98 -3.65
N ASP A 174 11.55 -30.19 -4.18
CA ASP A 174 10.25 -30.64 -4.66
C ASP A 174 9.41 -31.27 -3.56
N ILE A 175 8.19 -30.80 -3.41
CA ILE A 175 7.15 -31.44 -2.61
C ILE A 175 6.35 -32.30 -3.53
N VAL A 176 6.40 -33.62 -3.30
CA VAL A 176 5.80 -34.62 -4.18
C VAL A 176 4.65 -35.38 -3.48
N SER A 177 3.76 -35.99 -4.27
CA SER A 177 2.74 -36.89 -3.75
C SER A 177 3.37 -38.09 -3.02
N LYS A 178 2.65 -38.64 -2.04
CA LYS A 178 3.12 -39.82 -1.29
C LYS A 178 3.36 -41.05 -2.17
N SER A 179 2.67 -41.16 -3.28
CA SER A 179 2.78 -42.22 -4.27
C SER A 179 3.99 -42.07 -5.22
N LEU A 180 4.65 -40.92 -5.24
CA LEU A 180 5.80 -40.66 -6.09
C LEU A 180 7.07 -41.10 -5.36
N ASP A 181 7.62 -42.24 -5.75
CA ASP A 181 8.81 -42.90 -5.20
C ASP A 181 10.03 -42.86 -6.14
N ASP A 182 9.81 -42.48 -7.41
CA ASP A 182 10.78 -42.46 -8.50
C ASP A 182 11.18 -41.01 -8.89
N LYS A 183 11.79 -40.28 -7.93
CA LYS A 183 12.21 -38.87 -8.10
C LYS A 183 13.23 -38.66 -9.23
N GLU A 184 13.97 -39.67 -9.64
CA GLU A 184 14.89 -39.64 -10.79
C GLU A 184 14.18 -39.30 -12.10
N ASN A 185 12.85 -39.46 -12.17
CA ASN A 185 12.02 -39.06 -13.30
C ASN A 185 11.59 -37.58 -13.28
N ILE A 186 12.08 -36.79 -12.30
CA ILE A 186 11.90 -35.35 -12.25
C ILE A 186 13.04 -34.67 -13.01
N THR A 187 12.69 -33.75 -13.90
CA THR A 187 13.62 -32.90 -14.63
C THR A 187 13.19 -31.44 -14.52
N HIS A 188 14.14 -30.56 -14.31
CA HIS A 188 13.94 -29.13 -14.18
C HIS A 188 14.42 -28.40 -15.44
N TYR A 189 13.57 -27.51 -15.95
CA TYR A 189 13.85 -26.64 -17.11
C TYR A 189 13.78 -25.19 -16.64
N VAL A 190 14.86 -24.42 -16.83
CA VAL A 190 14.92 -23.00 -16.48
C VAL A 190 14.68 -22.17 -17.73
N TYR A 191 13.71 -21.28 -17.68
CA TYR A 191 13.40 -20.35 -18.76
C TYR A 191 13.65 -18.90 -18.33
N PHE A 192 14.14 -18.10 -19.26
CA PHE A 192 14.19 -16.65 -19.15
C PHE A 192 13.53 -16.04 -20.39
N GLN A 193 12.45 -15.27 -20.24
CA GLN A 193 11.68 -14.69 -21.35
C GLN A 193 11.33 -15.73 -22.44
N ASP A 194 10.78 -16.87 -22.02
CA ASP A 194 10.40 -18.02 -22.87
C ASP A 194 11.58 -18.77 -23.55
N GLU A 195 12.83 -18.33 -23.36
CA GLU A 195 14.03 -19.05 -23.83
C GLU A 195 14.48 -20.07 -22.79
N LEU A 196 14.69 -21.34 -23.21
CA LEU A 196 15.28 -22.37 -22.36
C LEU A 196 16.76 -22.09 -22.15
N VAL A 197 17.15 -21.79 -20.90
CA VAL A 197 18.54 -21.44 -20.55
C VAL A 197 19.29 -22.56 -19.84
N ALA A 198 18.54 -23.53 -19.23
CA ALA A 198 19.15 -24.71 -18.61
C ALA A 198 18.15 -25.87 -18.49
N GLU A 199 18.69 -27.10 -18.43
CA GLU A 199 18.01 -28.34 -18.09
C GLU A 199 18.86 -29.10 -17.07
N PHE A 200 18.29 -29.61 -16.01
CA PHE A 200 19.02 -30.38 -15.01
C PHE A 200 18.12 -31.35 -14.21
N LYS A 201 18.74 -32.27 -13.50
CA LYS A 201 18.11 -33.16 -12.51
C LYS A 201 18.74 -32.96 -11.13
N GLY A 202 17.98 -33.27 -10.10
CA GLY A 202 18.43 -33.15 -8.70
C GLY A 202 18.18 -31.78 -8.09
N GLU A 203 18.71 -31.56 -6.89
CA GLU A 203 18.34 -30.43 -6.03
C GLU A 203 19.27 -29.20 -6.19
N GLN A 204 20.39 -29.34 -6.89
CA GLN A 204 21.41 -28.29 -7.04
C GLN A 204 21.85 -28.18 -8.49
N PHE A 205 21.98 -26.95 -8.97
CA PHE A 205 22.50 -26.64 -10.30
C PHE A 205 23.18 -25.26 -10.29
N LYS A 206 24.13 -25.04 -11.21
CA LYS A 206 24.75 -23.74 -11.39
C LYS A 206 24.55 -23.24 -12.80
N LEU A 207 23.94 -22.07 -12.94
CA LEU A 207 23.82 -21.34 -14.19
C LEU A 207 24.96 -20.31 -14.29
N GLU A 208 25.84 -20.46 -15.30
CA GLU A 208 27.08 -19.66 -15.41
C GLU A 208 26.84 -18.15 -15.63
N LYS A 209 25.72 -17.77 -16.26
CA LYS A 209 25.37 -16.38 -16.54
C LYS A 209 23.93 -16.13 -16.12
N VAL A 210 23.74 -15.24 -15.14
CA VAL A 210 22.42 -14.87 -14.63
C VAL A 210 22.18 -13.38 -14.74
N ARG A 211 20.91 -13.00 -14.93
CA ARG A 211 20.42 -11.63 -14.77
C ARG A 211 19.79 -11.53 -13.40
N LEU A 212 20.33 -10.65 -12.57
CA LEU A 212 19.88 -10.52 -11.19
C LEU A 212 18.52 -9.83 -11.15
N TRP A 213 17.73 -10.22 -10.18
CA TRP A 213 16.56 -9.47 -9.76
C TRP A 213 17.00 -8.33 -8.84
N ASP A 214 16.61 -7.10 -9.16
CA ASP A 214 16.80 -5.93 -8.30
C ASP A 214 15.65 -4.93 -8.43
N ILE A 215 15.72 -3.83 -7.70
CA ILE A 215 14.66 -2.81 -7.65
C ILE A 215 14.48 -2.03 -8.95
N ASP A 216 15.49 -1.98 -9.81
CA ASP A 216 15.49 -1.26 -11.09
C ASP A 216 15.34 -2.22 -12.29
N ASN A 217 15.83 -3.45 -12.12
CA ASN A 217 15.80 -4.51 -13.14
C ASN A 217 15.26 -5.81 -12.53
N PRO A 218 13.94 -5.96 -12.37
CA PRO A 218 13.32 -7.11 -11.70
C PRO A 218 13.27 -8.33 -12.64
N ASN A 219 14.43 -8.90 -12.97
CA ASN A 219 14.52 -10.06 -13.85
C ASN A 219 13.95 -11.30 -13.18
N LEU A 220 12.98 -11.94 -13.85
CA LEU A 220 12.31 -13.14 -13.38
C LEU A 220 12.55 -14.30 -14.33
N TYR A 221 12.78 -15.47 -13.76
CA TYR A 221 12.90 -16.75 -14.42
C TYR A 221 11.72 -17.63 -14.10
N THR A 222 11.45 -18.62 -14.96
CA THR A 222 10.48 -19.68 -14.71
C THR A 222 11.20 -21.01 -14.62
N LEU A 223 11.03 -21.69 -13.49
CA LEU A 223 11.42 -23.09 -13.33
C LEU A 223 10.22 -23.97 -13.66
N LYS A 224 10.34 -24.80 -14.70
CA LYS A 224 9.35 -25.83 -15.05
C LYS A 224 9.86 -27.17 -14.55
N THR A 225 9.25 -27.69 -13.51
CA THR A 225 9.53 -29.01 -12.95
C THR A 225 8.62 -30.04 -13.63
N VAL A 226 9.20 -31.01 -14.30
CA VAL A 226 8.46 -32.03 -15.06
C VAL A 226 8.73 -33.40 -14.44
N TYR A 227 7.69 -34.07 -14.01
CA TYR A 227 7.71 -35.51 -13.71
C TYR A 227 7.27 -36.27 -14.96
N ASN A 228 8.07 -37.26 -15.42
CA ASN A 228 7.76 -38.07 -16.58
C ASN A 228 8.37 -39.48 -16.43
N ASN A 229 7.55 -40.48 -16.16
CA ASN A 229 7.96 -41.90 -16.09
C ASN A 229 7.60 -42.71 -17.34
N GLY A 230 7.24 -42.06 -18.44
CA GLY A 230 6.78 -42.70 -19.69
C GLY A 230 5.27 -42.99 -19.74
N VAL A 231 4.61 -43.09 -18.60
CA VAL A 231 3.15 -43.32 -18.50
C VAL A 231 2.43 -42.05 -18.04
N ILE A 232 2.93 -41.45 -16.97
CA ILE A 232 2.42 -40.19 -16.40
C ILE A 232 3.39 -39.08 -16.75
N LYS A 233 2.83 -37.96 -17.25
CA LYS A 233 3.56 -36.73 -17.47
C LYS A 233 2.82 -35.58 -16.79
N GLU A 234 3.42 -34.98 -15.78
CA GLU A 234 2.94 -33.81 -15.05
C GLU A 234 3.99 -32.73 -14.98
N PHE A 235 3.56 -31.46 -14.91
CA PHE A 235 4.51 -30.38 -14.71
C PHE A 235 3.96 -29.34 -13.72
N TYR A 236 4.87 -28.63 -13.09
CA TYR A 236 4.62 -27.52 -12.21
C TYR A 236 5.55 -26.37 -12.60
N GLU A 237 5.04 -25.14 -12.68
CA GLU A 237 5.79 -23.95 -13.03
C GLU A 237 5.89 -23.01 -11.83
N THR A 238 7.13 -22.55 -11.57
CA THR A 238 7.45 -21.67 -10.46
C THR A 238 8.25 -20.48 -10.98
N ARG A 239 7.79 -19.27 -10.70
CA ARG A 239 8.56 -18.05 -11.01
C ARG A 239 9.51 -17.77 -9.86
N PHE A 240 10.74 -17.31 -10.17
CA PHE A 240 11.77 -16.96 -9.20
C PHE A 240 12.74 -15.92 -9.76
N GLY A 241 13.63 -15.39 -8.93
CA GLY A 241 14.69 -14.46 -9.34
C GLY A 241 16.03 -14.79 -8.69
N PHE A 242 17.12 -14.49 -9.35
CA PHE A 242 18.47 -14.61 -8.79
C PHE A 242 18.81 -13.36 -8.00
N ARG A 243 19.07 -13.49 -6.70
CA ARG A 243 19.46 -12.38 -5.84
C ARG A 243 20.05 -12.83 -4.53
N ASN A 244 20.81 -11.93 -3.85
CA ASN A 244 21.10 -11.97 -2.44
C ASN A 244 20.51 -10.74 -1.77
N ALA A 245 19.86 -10.90 -0.62
CA ALA A 245 19.33 -9.80 0.19
C ALA A 245 19.74 -10.04 1.65
N GLU A 246 20.43 -9.08 2.27
CA GLU A 246 21.03 -9.29 3.58
C GLU A 246 21.04 -8.00 4.41
N PHE A 247 20.54 -8.10 5.64
CA PHE A 247 20.68 -7.08 6.66
C PHE A 247 21.98 -7.31 7.43
N LYS A 248 22.90 -6.37 7.33
CA LYS A 248 24.18 -6.36 8.03
C LYS A 248 24.19 -5.30 9.13
N LYS A 249 25.18 -5.35 10.00
CA LYS A 249 25.41 -4.38 11.06
C LYS A 249 25.37 -2.91 10.61
N ASP A 250 25.85 -2.65 9.41
CA ASP A 250 26.02 -1.31 8.84
C ASP A 250 24.95 -0.94 7.81
N GLY A 251 23.93 -1.81 7.57
CA GLY A 251 22.83 -1.50 6.67
C GLY A 251 22.27 -2.71 5.91
N PHE A 252 21.43 -2.45 4.93
CA PHE A 252 20.86 -3.48 4.04
C PHE A 252 21.60 -3.55 2.71
N TYR A 253 21.80 -4.77 2.21
CA TYR A 253 22.48 -5.06 0.94
C TYR A 253 21.60 -5.90 0.03
N LEU A 254 21.48 -5.50 -1.21
CA LEU A 254 20.87 -6.27 -2.30
C LEU A 254 21.94 -6.49 -3.37
N ASN A 255 22.29 -7.76 -3.65
CA ASN A 255 23.32 -8.12 -4.61
C ASN A 255 24.66 -7.39 -4.33
N ASP A 256 25.10 -7.42 -3.07
CA ASP A 256 26.29 -6.74 -2.54
C ASP A 256 26.30 -5.20 -2.64
N LYS A 257 25.21 -4.60 -3.16
CA LYS A 257 25.04 -3.17 -3.20
C LYS A 257 24.28 -2.69 -1.97
N LYS A 258 24.87 -1.78 -1.21
CA LYS A 258 24.22 -1.15 -0.05
C LYS A 258 23.06 -0.27 -0.51
N ILE A 259 21.88 -0.51 0.03
CA ILE A 259 20.63 0.19 -0.28
C ILE A 259 20.02 0.72 1.00
N LYS A 260 19.63 1.99 1.01
CA LYS A 260 18.82 2.55 2.08
C LYS A 260 17.34 2.24 1.81
N LEU A 261 16.72 1.49 2.72
CA LEU A 261 15.31 1.16 2.65
C LEU A 261 14.47 2.41 2.98
N CYS A 262 13.59 2.79 2.07
CA CYS A 262 12.64 3.88 2.24
C CYS A 262 11.26 3.34 1.85
N GLY A 263 10.39 3.13 2.82
CA GLY A 263 9.18 2.36 2.64
C GLY A 263 7.97 2.86 3.39
N LEU A 264 6.86 2.13 3.18
CA LEU A 264 5.58 2.33 3.84
C LEU A 264 5.01 0.99 4.28
N ASN A 265 4.25 1.00 5.38
CA ASN A 265 3.45 -0.14 5.82
C ASN A 265 2.14 -0.20 5.05
N ARG A 266 1.59 -1.40 4.80
CA ARG A 266 0.35 -1.57 4.05
C ARG A 266 -0.67 -2.43 4.79
N HIS A 267 -1.87 -1.86 5.05
CA HIS A 267 -3.09 -2.62 5.26
C HIS A 267 -3.80 -2.90 3.92
N GLN A 268 -4.35 -4.12 3.75
CA GLN A 268 -4.97 -4.55 2.48
C GLN A 268 -6.45 -4.20 2.34
N SER A 269 -7.05 -3.49 3.31
CA SER A 269 -8.47 -3.16 3.29
C SER A 269 -8.82 -2.07 2.27
N TYR A 270 -10.03 -2.15 1.72
CA TYR A 270 -10.62 -1.17 0.83
C TYR A 270 -11.95 -0.65 1.39
N PRO A 271 -12.34 0.59 1.09
CA PRO A 271 -13.66 1.11 1.45
C PRO A 271 -14.77 0.17 0.96
N TYR A 272 -15.80 -0.01 1.76
CA TYR A 272 -17.00 -0.79 1.48
C TYR A 272 -16.82 -2.30 1.44
N ILE A 273 -15.78 -2.81 0.79
CA ILE A 273 -15.56 -4.24 0.49
C ILE A 273 -14.57 -4.92 1.44
N GLY A 274 -13.92 -4.17 2.34
CA GLY A 274 -12.93 -4.72 3.26
C GLY A 274 -11.79 -5.44 2.54
N TYR A 275 -11.62 -6.74 2.77
CA TYR A 275 -10.57 -7.55 2.15
C TYR A 275 -10.96 -8.19 0.81
N ALA A 276 -12.23 -8.08 0.38
CA ALA A 276 -12.72 -8.71 -0.85
C ALA A 276 -12.25 -7.97 -2.13
N ALA A 277 -10.95 -7.75 -2.25
CA ALA A 277 -10.32 -7.05 -3.35
C ALA A 277 -9.83 -8.03 -4.43
N THR A 278 -10.17 -7.73 -5.69
CA THR A 278 -9.72 -8.53 -6.83
C THR A 278 -8.24 -8.34 -7.14
N LYS A 279 -7.69 -9.22 -7.99
CA LYS A 279 -6.32 -9.13 -8.51
C LYS A 279 -5.96 -7.72 -9.01
N SER A 280 -6.87 -7.05 -9.72
CA SER A 280 -6.62 -5.71 -10.25
C SER A 280 -6.40 -4.65 -9.17
N LEU A 281 -7.14 -4.69 -8.07
CA LEU A 281 -6.95 -3.78 -6.95
C LEU A 281 -5.65 -4.08 -6.19
N GLN A 282 -5.28 -5.36 -6.05
CA GLN A 282 -4.00 -5.75 -5.44
C GLN A 282 -2.81 -5.25 -6.26
N ILE A 283 -2.89 -5.35 -7.58
CA ILE A 283 -1.90 -4.82 -8.53
C ILE A 283 -1.85 -3.28 -8.46
N ASP A 284 -3.00 -2.61 -8.35
CA ASP A 284 -3.09 -1.16 -8.23
C ASP A 284 -2.33 -0.66 -7.00
N ASP A 285 -2.53 -1.27 -5.84
CA ASP A 285 -1.81 -0.91 -4.61
C ASP A 285 -0.27 -1.05 -4.79
N ALA A 286 0.22 -2.14 -5.39
CA ALA A 286 1.64 -2.31 -5.65
C ALA A 286 2.19 -1.24 -6.60
N ASN A 287 1.43 -0.89 -7.65
CA ASN A 287 1.78 0.17 -8.59
C ASN A 287 1.81 1.56 -7.92
N ILE A 288 0.82 1.89 -7.08
CA ILE A 288 0.77 3.13 -6.31
C ILE A 288 2.01 3.24 -5.42
N LEU A 289 2.37 2.18 -4.71
CA LEU A 289 3.53 2.16 -3.82
C LEU A 289 4.83 2.36 -4.60
N LYS A 290 5.01 1.65 -5.70
CA LYS A 290 6.24 1.74 -6.50
C LYS A 290 6.35 3.05 -7.28
N TYR A 291 5.29 3.43 -8.01
CA TYR A 291 5.38 4.50 -9.00
C TYR A 291 4.86 5.85 -8.51
N GLU A 292 3.82 5.85 -7.66
CA GLU A 292 3.29 7.10 -7.13
C GLU A 292 3.97 7.49 -5.81
N ALA A 293 4.15 6.58 -4.87
CA ALA A 293 4.91 6.85 -3.66
C ALA A 293 6.42 6.83 -3.93
N GLY A 294 6.91 6.06 -4.90
CA GLY A 294 8.34 5.96 -5.24
C GLY A 294 9.17 5.21 -4.20
N ILE A 295 8.53 4.36 -3.37
CA ILE A 295 9.22 3.57 -2.34
C ILE A 295 9.93 2.35 -2.93
N ASN A 296 10.92 1.83 -2.20
CA ASN A 296 11.65 0.63 -2.59
C ASN A 296 11.33 -0.60 -1.73
N VAL A 297 10.61 -0.45 -0.62
CA VAL A 297 10.19 -1.53 0.26
C VAL A 297 8.81 -1.27 0.84
N VAL A 298 8.00 -2.33 0.98
CA VAL A 298 6.73 -2.32 1.72
C VAL A 298 6.78 -3.38 2.81
N ARG A 299 6.28 -3.05 4.02
CA ARG A 299 6.01 -4.03 5.07
C ARG A 299 4.52 -4.34 5.08
N THR A 300 4.17 -5.61 5.07
CA THR A 300 2.79 -6.09 5.02
C THR A 300 2.21 -6.22 6.42
N SER A 301 2.02 -5.11 7.07
CA SER A 301 1.51 -5.03 8.44
C SER A 301 0.01 -5.37 8.49
N HIS A 302 -0.45 -6.29 9.32
CA HIS A 302 0.33 -7.23 10.15
C HIS A 302 -0.16 -8.63 9.80
N TYR A 303 0.01 -9.06 8.55
CA TYR A 303 -0.49 -10.36 8.05
C TYR A 303 -0.04 -10.64 6.60
N PRO A 304 -0.03 -11.94 6.17
CA PRO A 304 0.30 -12.32 4.80
C PRO A 304 -0.68 -11.73 3.78
N GLN A 305 -0.14 -11.18 2.69
CA GLN A 305 -0.90 -10.51 1.64
C GLN A 305 -1.40 -11.48 0.56
N ASP A 306 -2.25 -10.97 -0.34
CA ASP A 306 -2.69 -11.69 -1.53
C ASP A 306 -1.52 -11.96 -2.48
N ARG A 307 -1.52 -13.16 -3.08
CA ARG A 307 -0.46 -13.56 -4.02
C ARG A 307 -0.32 -12.60 -5.20
N SER A 308 -1.43 -12.04 -5.69
CA SER A 308 -1.38 -11.10 -6.83
C SER A 308 -0.65 -9.80 -6.49
N PHE A 309 -0.67 -9.38 -5.22
CA PHE A 309 0.15 -8.27 -4.74
C PHE A 309 1.63 -8.63 -4.76
N LEU A 310 2.00 -9.80 -4.20
CA LEU A 310 3.38 -10.29 -4.16
C LEU A 310 3.94 -10.54 -5.57
N ASP A 311 3.16 -11.20 -6.43
CA ASP A 311 3.52 -11.41 -7.84
C ASP A 311 3.82 -10.08 -8.55
N ARG A 312 3.02 -9.04 -8.27
CA ARG A 312 3.27 -7.72 -8.83
C ARG A 312 4.51 -7.05 -8.26
N CYS A 313 4.76 -7.20 -6.96
CA CYS A 313 6.00 -6.70 -6.33
C CYS A 313 7.25 -7.34 -6.97
N ASP A 314 7.21 -8.65 -7.26
CA ASP A 314 8.27 -9.33 -8.00
C ASP A 314 8.51 -8.72 -9.38
N GLU A 315 7.43 -8.42 -10.12
CA GLU A 315 7.47 -7.88 -11.49
C GLU A 315 8.00 -6.45 -11.58
N ILE A 316 7.78 -5.65 -10.55
CA ILE A 316 8.12 -4.21 -10.57
C ILE A 316 9.33 -3.86 -9.71
N GLY A 317 9.95 -4.83 -9.05
CA GLY A 317 11.10 -4.58 -8.18
C GLY A 317 10.73 -3.82 -6.90
N LEU A 318 9.59 -4.13 -6.29
CA LEU A 318 9.21 -3.61 -4.98
C LEU A 318 9.54 -4.65 -3.92
N MET A 319 10.52 -4.39 -3.06
CA MET A 319 10.88 -5.28 -1.97
C MET A 319 9.74 -5.38 -0.94
N VAL A 320 9.58 -6.54 -0.34
CA VAL A 320 8.53 -6.83 0.64
C VAL A 320 9.15 -7.43 1.91
N ILE A 321 8.69 -6.98 3.05
CA ILE A 321 8.85 -7.65 4.34
C ILE A 321 7.47 -8.18 4.69
N ASP A 322 7.30 -9.50 4.68
CA ASP A 322 6.07 -10.13 5.11
C ASP A 322 6.02 -10.31 6.63
N GLU A 323 4.82 -10.51 7.17
CA GLU A 323 4.64 -10.59 8.61
C GLU A 323 3.49 -11.53 8.99
N ILE A 324 3.64 -12.21 10.12
CA ILE A 324 2.60 -13.06 10.70
C ILE A 324 1.44 -12.23 11.27
N PRO A 325 0.23 -12.81 11.38
CA PRO A 325 -0.91 -12.12 11.96
C PRO A 325 -0.72 -11.85 13.47
N GLY A 326 -0.85 -10.59 13.88
CA GLY A 326 -0.85 -10.22 15.30
C GLY A 326 -0.44 -8.78 15.58
N TRP A 327 -0.96 -8.22 16.69
CA TRP A 327 -0.61 -6.93 17.23
C TRP A 327 -0.66 -6.97 18.76
N GLN A 328 0.46 -6.70 19.42
CA GLN A 328 0.71 -6.62 20.87
C GLN A 328 0.34 -7.87 21.71
N HIS A 329 -0.74 -8.59 21.37
CA HIS A 329 -1.24 -9.71 22.17
C HIS A 329 -0.52 -11.04 21.89
N ILE A 330 -0.13 -11.74 22.95
CA ILE A 330 0.37 -13.12 22.91
C ILE A 330 -0.61 -14.00 23.67
N GLY A 331 -1.23 -14.96 22.99
CA GLY A 331 -2.09 -15.96 23.62
C GLY A 331 -1.30 -16.99 24.43
N THR A 332 -1.88 -17.42 25.54
CA THR A 332 -1.26 -18.40 26.46
C THR A 332 -1.74 -19.82 26.25
N SER A 333 -2.87 -20.04 25.54
CA SER A 333 -3.36 -21.39 25.27
C SER A 333 -2.50 -22.12 24.24
N SER A 334 -2.36 -23.44 24.39
CA SER A 334 -1.61 -24.27 23.43
C SER A 334 -2.22 -24.17 22.03
N SER A 335 -3.55 -24.13 21.91
CA SER A 335 -4.22 -23.98 20.61
C SER A 335 -3.87 -22.69 19.90
N TRP A 336 -3.73 -21.58 20.64
CA TRP A 336 -3.31 -20.30 20.08
C TRP A 336 -1.86 -20.35 19.58
N ARG A 337 -0.94 -20.92 20.41
CA ARG A 337 0.48 -21.08 20.04
C ARG A 337 0.66 -22.03 18.85
N ASP A 338 -0.04 -23.15 18.83
CA ASP A 338 -0.03 -24.10 17.70
C ASP A 338 -0.51 -23.45 16.40
N GLN A 339 -1.55 -22.61 16.46
CA GLN A 339 -2.02 -21.88 15.29
C GLN A 339 -1.03 -20.79 14.86
N HIS A 340 -0.38 -20.13 15.81
CA HIS A 340 0.70 -19.19 15.52
C HIS A 340 1.85 -19.85 14.73
N TYR A 341 2.31 -21.02 15.16
CA TYR A 341 3.36 -21.76 14.45
C TYR A 341 2.92 -22.23 13.07
N LYS A 342 1.66 -22.66 12.90
CA LYS A 342 1.08 -22.98 11.61
C LYS A 342 1.03 -21.75 10.69
N ASN A 343 0.69 -20.59 11.24
CA ASN A 343 0.67 -19.34 10.46
C ASN A 343 2.07 -18.97 9.95
N ILE A 344 3.12 -19.14 10.77
CA ILE A 344 4.51 -18.92 10.34
C ILE A 344 4.87 -19.88 9.20
N ALA A 345 4.62 -21.17 9.38
CA ALA A 345 4.94 -22.16 8.35
C ALA A 345 4.23 -21.85 7.03
N SER A 346 2.93 -21.57 7.09
CA SER A 346 2.14 -21.22 5.90
C SER A 346 2.59 -19.93 5.22
N MET A 347 2.94 -18.89 5.99
CA MET A 347 3.49 -17.64 5.47
C MET A 347 4.79 -17.89 4.71
N VAL A 348 5.76 -18.53 5.36
CA VAL A 348 7.07 -18.81 4.77
C VAL A 348 6.96 -19.67 3.51
N GLU A 349 6.15 -20.74 3.55
CA GLU A 349 5.93 -21.61 2.40
C GLU A 349 5.27 -20.89 1.22
N THR A 350 4.35 -19.98 1.49
CA THR A 350 3.67 -19.18 0.45
C THR A 350 4.63 -18.14 -0.15
N ALA A 351 5.48 -17.56 0.68
CA ALA A 351 6.40 -16.49 0.32
C ALA A 351 7.74 -16.97 -0.30
N TYR A 352 8.06 -18.25 -0.20
CA TYR A 352 9.41 -18.80 -0.50
C TYR A 352 9.95 -18.36 -1.86
N ASN A 353 9.15 -18.52 -2.92
CA ASN A 353 9.59 -18.33 -4.30
C ASN A 353 9.56 -16.86 -4.76
N HIS A 354 9.07 -15.94 -3.91
CA HIS A 354 9.02 -14.52 -4.25
C HIS A 354 10.38 -13.84 -4.04
N PRO A 355 11.08 -13.39 -5.09
CA PRO A 355 12.35 -12.68 -4.92
C PRO A 355 12.17 -11.30 -4.26
N SER A 356 10.98 -10.71 -4.32
CA SER A 356 10.67 -9.46 -3.63
C SER A 356 10.67 -9.59 -2.12
N ILE A 357 10.36 -10.77 -1.55
CA ILE A 357 10.40 -11.00 -0.09
C ILE A 357 11.85 -11.04 0.39
N ILE A 358 12.25 -10.03 1.18
CA ILE A 358 13.63 -9.87 1.66
C ILE A 358 13.86 -10.34 3.09
N ALA A 359 12.81 -10.44 3.89
CA ALA A 359 12.85 -11.00 5.25
C ALA A 359 11.46 -11.43 5.72
N HIS A 360 11.39 -12.35 6.68
CA HIS A 360 10.16 -12.82 7.32
C HIS A 360 9.96 -12.21 8.70
N GLY A 361 8.85 -11.50 8.92
CA GLY A 361 8.42 -11.02 10.23
C GLY A 361 7.79 -12.15 11.05
N VAL A 362 8.54 -12.70 11.99
CA VAL A 362 8.13 -13.89 12.77
C VAL A 362 7.72 -13.58 14.22
N ARG A 363 7.78 -12.33 14.61
CA ARG A 363 7.33 -11.81 15.89
C ARG A 363 6.05 -11.01 15.70
N ILE A 364 5.11 -11.19 16.62
CA ILE A 364 3.91 -10.35 16.68
C ILE A 364 4.33 -8.90 16.93
N ASP A 365 3.82 -8.01 16.10
CA ASP A 365 4.13 -6.58 16.17
C ASP A 365 3.91 -6.01 17.57
N GLU A 366 4.88 -5.21 18.05
CA GLU A 366 4.84 -4.52 19.35
C GLU A 366 4.58 -5.40 20.59
N SER A 367 4.70 -6.71 20.46
CA SER A 367 4.48 -7.64 21.56
C SER A 367 5.64 -7.66 22.56
N LYS A 368 5.36 -8.06 23.79
CA LYS A 368 6.39 -8.33 24.82
C LYS A 368 7.31 -9.47 24.42
N ASP A 369 8.47 -9.56 25.06
CA ASP A 369 9.36 -10.68 24.88
C ASP A 369 8.73 -11.97 25.40
N ASP A 370 8.77 -13.03 24.58
CA ASP A 370 8.39 -14.41 24.91
C ASP A 370 9.42 -15.33 24.25
N TYR A 371 10.38 -15.79 25.06
CA TYR A 371 11.53 -16.54 24.56
C TYR A 371 11.10 -17.83 23.85
N GLU A 372 10.21 -18.62 24.48
CA GLU A 372 9.79 -19.93 23.95
C GLU A 372 9.05 -19.73 22.59
N LEU A 373 8.13 -18.77 22.56
CA LEU A 373 7.35 -18.48 21.36
C LEU A 373 8.26 -18.07 20.19
N TYR A 374 9.15 -17.09 20.40
CA TYR A 374 9.92 -16.49 19.30
C TYR A 374 11.16 -17.29 18.92
N ASP A 375 11.78 -18.03 19.83
CA ASP A 375 12.82 -19.01 19.51
C ASP A 375 12.26 -20.12 18.59
N THR A 376 11.09 -20.66 18.94
CA THR A 376 10.39 -21.65 18.10
C THR A 376 9.96 -21.08 16.76
N SER A 377 9.40 -19.85 16.75
CA SER A 377 8.99 -19.14 15.52
C SER A 377 10.15 -18.94 14.56
N ASN A 378 11.28 -18.50 15.08
CA ASN A 378 12.50 -18.29 14.31
C ASN A 378 13.05 -19.59 13.73
N LYS A 379 13.08 -20.68 14.53
CA LYS A 379 13.51 -22.00 14.08
C LYS A 379 12.65 -22.53 12.94
N ILE A 380 11.31 -22.45 13.06
CA ILE A 380 10.39 -22.87 12.00
C ILE A 380 10.67 -22.11 10.68
N ALA A 381 10.86 -20.80 10.77
CA ALA A 381 11.12 -20.00 9.57
C ALA A 381 12.45 -20.42 8.90
N HIS A 382 13.53 -20.58 9.66
CA HIS A 382 14.83 -20.98 9.12
C HIS A 382 14.86 -22.44 8.61
N GLU A 383 14.12 -23.36 9.22
CA GLU A 383 14.00 -24.75 8.72
C GLU A 383 13.29 -24.80 7.36
N LEU A 384 12.30 -23.92 7.15
CA LEU A 384 11.55 -23.86 5.91
C LEU A 384 12.26 -23.03 4.84
N ASP A 385 12.83 -21.88 5.22
CA ASP A 385 13.55 -20.97 4.31
C ASP A 385 14.86 -20.47 4.95
N PRO A 386 15.95 -21.23 4.83
CA PRO A 386 17.25 -20.87 5.40
C PRO A 386 17.93 -19.71 4.65
N GLN A 387 17.36 -19.24 3.54
CA GLN A 387 17.95 -18.23 2.67
C GLN A 387 17.53 -16.80 3.01
N LYS A 388 16.44 -16.64 3.76
CA LYS A 388 15.94 -15.33 4.18
C LYS A 388 16.12 -15.14 5.66
N GLN A 389 16.49 -13.92 6.02
CA GLN A 389 16.60 -13.50 7.41
C GLN A 389 15.21 -13.29 8.04
N THR A 390 15.14 -13.44 9.35
CA THR A 390 13.95 -13.16 10.14
C THR A 390 14.06 -11.82 10.85
N LEU A 391 12.93 -11.21 11.13
CA LEU A 391 12.86 -9.98 11.93
C LEU A 391 11.68 -10.01 12.91
N GLY A 392 11.79 -9.20 13.96
CA GLY A 392 10.72 -9.04 14.94
C GLY A 392 10.59 -7.58 15.34
N VAL A 393 9.36 -7.07 15.29
CA VAL A 393 9.04 -5.67 15.53
C VAL A 393 8.73 -5.39 17.00
N ARG A 394 9.33 -4.34 17.54
CA ARG A 394 9.25 -3.91 18.93
C ARG A 394 8.96 -2.41 19.04
N ASN A 395 8.29 -1.99 20.11
CA ASN A 395 8.11 -0.56 20.45
C ASN A 395 8.76 -0.17 21.79
N PHE A 396 9.45 -1.10 22.48
CA PHE A 396 10.16 -0.83 23.73
C PHE A 396 11.66 -1.16 23.62
N LYS A 397 12.45 -0.41 24.38
CA LYS A 397 13.91 -0.43 24.30
C LYS A 397 14.49 -1.63 25.01
N ASN A 398 15.64 -2.10 24.52
CA ASN A 398 16.41 -3.21 25.08
C ASN A 398 15.65 -4.54 25.17
N SER A 399 14.67 -4.76 24.29
CA SER A 399 14.03 -6.05 24.08
C SER A 399 15.04 -7.07 23.56
N ASP A 400 14.87 -8.33 23.91
CA ASP A 400 15.74 -9.42 23.48
C ASP A 400 15.63 -9.63 21.95
N LEU A 401 16.76 -9.99 21.33
CA LEU A 401 16.85 -10.33 19.93
C LEU A 401 17.00 -11.85 19.78
N LEU A 402 16.00 -12.50 19.23
CA LEU A 402 15.99 -13.92 18.89
C LEU A 402 16.00 -14.12 17.37
N GLU A 403 15.59 -13.12 16.64
CA GLU A 403 15.58 -13.04 15.18
C GLU A 403 16.93 -12.50 14.65
N ASP A 404 17.14 -12.50 13.34
CA ASP A 404 18.39 -12.01 12.73
C ASP A 404 18.48 -10.48 12.72
N VAL A 405 17.33 -9.79 12.59
CA VAL A 405 17.26 -8.34 12.43
C VAL A 405 16.47 -7.70 13.55
N TYR A 406 17.07 -6.70 14.20
CA TYR A 406 16.39 -5.90 15.22
C TYR A 406 15.49 -4.84 14.54
N ALA A 407 14.19 -5.06 14.57
CA ALA A 407 13.19 -4.13 14.04
C ALA A 407 12.52 -3.34 15.17
N TYR A 408 12.34 -2.04 14.98
CA TYR A 408 11.84 -1.12 16.02
C TYR A 408 10.89 -0.07 15.47
N ASN A 409 9.75 0.12 16.15
CA ASN A 409 8.81 1.20 15.90
C ASN A 409 9.25 2.46 16.65
N ASP A 410 9.72 3.48 15.93
CA ASP A 410 10.27 4.71 16.50
C ASP A 410 9.27 5.88 16.41
N PHE A 411 8.47 6.03 17.44
CA PHE A 411 7.48 7.09 17.57
C PHE A 411 8.00 8.34 18.32
N SER A 412 9.30 8.61 18.27
CA SER A 412 9.90 9.80 18.90
C SER A 412 9.63 11.12 18.15
N CYS A 413 9.03 11.06 16.97
CA CYS A 413 8.80 12.20 16.07
C CYS A 413 7.56 13.06 16.44
N HIS A 414 7.49 13.51 17.69
CA HIS A 414 6.35 14.28 18.20
C HIS A 414 6.35 15.77 17.80
N ASP A 415 7.46 16.28 17.27
CA ASP A 415 7.58 17.64 16.75
C ASP A 415 8.60 17.74 15.59
N ARG A 416 8.82 18.94 15.08
CA ARG A 416 9.79 19.19 13.98
C ARG A 416 11.26 19.00 14.37
N LYS A 417 11.59 19.01 15.66
CA LYS A 417 12.96 18.90 16.16
C LYS A 417 13.38 17.46 16.40
N HIS A 418 12.41 16.62 16.77
CA HIS A 418 12.63 15.22 17.08
C HIS A 418 12.35 14.36 15.84
N GLY A 419 13.39 13.73 15.34
CA GLY A 419 13.33 12.72 14.29
C GLY A 419 13.58 11.32 14.86
N LEU A 420 14.34 10.48 14.15
CA LEU A 420 14.68 9.13 14.62
C LEU A 420 15.69 9.16 15.76
N GLN A 421 15.54 8.22 16.68
CA GLN A 421 16.51 7.94 17.71
C GLN A 421 17.73 7.21 17.14
N ASN A 422 18.90 7.45 17.75
CA ASN A 422 20.08 6.67 17.43
C ASN A 422 19.91 5.24 17.93
N ARG A 423 20.27 4.23 17.12
CA ARG A 423 20.21 2.82 17.43
C ARG A 423 20.77 2.45 18.82
N LYS A 424 21.90 3.06 19.21
CA LYS A 424 22.55 2.82 20.52
C LYS A 424 21.68 3.18 21.72
N LYS A 425 20.65 4.03 21.54
CA LYS A 425 19.67 4.37 22.58
C LYS A 425 18.51 3.38 22.65
N ILE A 426 18.35 2.53 21.65
CA ILE A 426 17.24 1.59 21.49
C ILE A 426 17.66 0.19 21.87
N SER A 427 18.79 -0.30 21.34
CA SER A 427 19.25 -1.66 21.53
C SER A 427 20.70 -1.69 22.02
N LYS A 428 20.97 -2.60 22.96
CA LYS A 428 22.34 -2.94 23.36
C LYS A 428 23.07 -3.79 22.32
N ASN A 429 22.30 -4.50 21.46
CA ASN A 429 22.86 -5.27 20.36
C ASN A 429 23.18 -4.35 19.19
N ASN A 430 24.44 -4.27 18.81
CA ASN A 430 24.92 -3.45 17.69
C ASN A 430 25.57 -4.31 16.59
N GLU A 431 25.52 -5.65 16.68
CA GLU A 431 26.18 -6.54 15.72
C GLU A 431 25.24 -6.99 14.58
N ASN A 432 23.95 -7.02 14.81
CA ASN A 432 22.94 -7.45 13.84
C ASN A 432 22.43 -6.28 12.98
N GLY A 433 21.67 -6.55 11.91
CA GLY A 433 20.93 -5.55 11.16
C GLY A 433 19.94 -4.79 12.04
N TYR A 434 19.69 -3.51 11.73
CA TYR A 434 18.71 -2.67 12.42
C TYR A 434 17.80 -1.94 11.42
N LEU A 435 16.49 -2.05 11.63
CA LEU A 435 15.48 -1.43 10.78
C LEU A 435 14.46 -0.66 11.63
N VAL A 436 14.11 0.56 11.21
CA VAL A 436 12.94 1.26 11.75
C VAL A 436 11.72 0.83 10.94
N THR A 437 10.80 0.12 11.59
CA THR A 437 9.65 -0.52 10.94
C THR A 437 8.40 0.34 10.96
N GLU A 438 8.29 1.28 11.89
CA GLU A 438 7.23 2.27 11.90
C GLU A 438 7.70 3.61 12.45
N TYR A 439 7.10 4.68 11.93
CA TYR A 439 7.20 6.04 12.43
C TYR A 439 6.01 6.88 11.96
N MET A 440 5.72 7.97 12.60
CA MET A 440 4.57 8.86 12.35
C MET A 440 3.23 8.24 12.77
N GLY A 441 2.34 7.95 11.85
CA GLY A 441 1.03 7.36 12.11
C GLY A 441 0.19 8.14 13.11
N HIS A 442 -0.12 7.50 14.23
CA HIS A 442 -0.90 8.08 15.33
C HIS A 442 -0.23 9.31 15.97
N MET A 443 1.07 9.55 15.74
CA MET A 443 1.74 10.74 16.25
C MET A 443 1.26 12.04 15.59
N TYR A 444 0.74 11.95 14.37
CA TYR A 444 0.19 13.10 13.66
C TYR A 444 -0.82 12.69 12.58
N PRO A 445 -2.01 12.19 12.99
CA PRO A 445 -3.07 11.82 12.05
C PRO A 445 -3.47 13.04 11.20
N THR A 446 -3.69 12.83 9.91
CA THR A 446 -3.98 13.93 8.99
C THR A 446 -5.01 13.53 7.96
N LYS A 447 -6.10 14.28 7.88
CA LYS A 447 -7.18 14.11 6.90
C LYS A 447 -6.88 14.91 5.63
N SER A 448 -7.40 14.46 4.48
CA SER A 448 -7.28 15.19 3.21
C SER A 448 -7.93 16.58 3.25
N PHE A 449 -8.87 16.80 4.17
CA PHE A 449 -9.63 18.03 4.35
C PHE A 449 -9.26 18.81 5.61
N ASP A 450 -8.18 18.45 6.29
CA ASP A 450 -7.61 19.28 7.36
C ASP A 450 -7.07 20.60 6.79
N ASN A 451 -6.87 21.59 7.68
CA ASN A 451 -6.27 22.85 7.31
C ASN A 451 -4.85 22.67 6.70
N GLU A 452 -4.41 23.66 5.94
CA GLU A 452 -3.13 23.59 5.22
C GLU A 452 -1.93 23.41 6.15
N MET A 453 -1.98 23.96 7.38
CA MET A 453 -0.91 23.79 8.37
C MET A 453 -0.76 22.32 8.77
N THR A 454 -1.86 21.63 9.08
CA THR A 454 -1.88 20.21 9.47
C THR A 454 -1.40 19.33 8.32
N ARG A 455 -1.91 19.56 7.11
CA ARG A 455 -1.55 18.80 5.91
C ARG A 455 -0.06 18.95 5.54
N PHE A 456 0.48 20.15 5.66
CA PHE A 456 1.90 20.41 5.45
C PHE A 456 2.75 19.79 6.56
N GLU A 457 2.36 19.94 7.82
CA GLU A 457 3.12 19.49 8.99
C GLU A 457 3.35 17.96 8.92
N GLN A 458 2.38 17.17 8.50
CA GLN A 458 2.56 15.75 8.24
C GLN A 458 3.72 15.52 7.27
N SER A 459 3.70 16.21 6.14
CA SER A 459 4.74 16.09 5.09
C SER A 459 6.13 16.45 5.62
N TYR A 460 6.22 17.56 6.35
CA TYR A 460 7.46 18.04 6.91
C TYR A 460 8.07 17.03 7.90
N ARG A 461 7.25 16.42 8.76
CA ARG A 461 7.71 15.40 9.71
C ARG A 461 8.18 14.13 9.02
N HIS A 462 7.49 13.67 7.97
CA HIS A 462 7.99 12.57 7.12
C HIS A 462 9.34 12.90 6.49
N ALA A 463 9.52 14.11 5.95
CA ALA A 463 10.81 14.56 5.40
C ALA A 463 11.91 14.58 6.47
N ARG A 464 11.59 15.02 7.70
CA ARG A 464 12.53 15.04 8.82
C ARG A 464 13.04 13.65 9.16
N ILE A 465 12.15 12.67 9.18
CA ILE A 465 12.51 11.28 9.49
C ILE A 465 13.34 10.65 8.37
N ILE A 466 12.96 10.85 7.12
CA ILE A 466 13.76 10.39 5.96
C ILE A 466 15.16 10.99 6.00
N ASN A 467 15.28 12.29 6.34
CA ASN A 467 16.58 12.93 6.53
C ASN A 467 17.41 12.23 7.62
N ASP A 468 16.81 11.90 8.76
CA ASP A 468 17.52 11.25 9.87
C ASP A 468 17.85 9.77 9.56
N ALA A 469 16.97 9.03 8.87
CA ALA A 469 17.26 7.69 8.40
C ALA A 469 18.50 7.64 7.49
N ASN A 470 18.65 8.64 6.62
CA ASN A 470 19.82 8.77 5.76
C ASN A 470 21.07 9.27 6.50
N LYS A 471 20.90 9.96 7.63
CA LYS A 471 22.02 10.40 8.49
C LYS A 471 22.73 9.26 9.19
N TYR A 472 21.97 8.26 9.63
CA TYR A 472 22.50 7.14 10.40
C TYR A 472 22.85 5.97 9.46
N GLU A 473 24.14 5.72 9.27
CA GLU A 473 24.63 4.68 8.35
C GLU A 473 24.31 3.26 8.82
N ASP A 474 24.23 3.04 10.13
CA ASP A 474 23.93 1.78 10.81
C ASP A 474 22.43 1.46 10.91
N ILE A 475 21.55 2.31 10.36
CA ILE A 475 20.13 2.04 10.18
C ILE A 475 19.91 1.56 8.73
N SER A 476 19.39 0.35 8.53
CA SER A 476 19.11 -0.21 7.19
C SER A 476 18.12 0.64 6.41
N GLY A 477 17.18 1.30 7.09
CA GLY A 477 16.20 2.21 6.53
C GLY A 477 15.07 2.51 7.50
N ALA A 478 14.01 3.14 6.98
CA ALA A 478 12.83 3.47 7.74
C ALA A 478 11.56 3.28 6.90
N ILE A 479 10.53 2.69 7.50
CA ILE A 479 9.23 2.37 6.90
C ILE A 479 8.15 3.17 7.64
N GLY A 480 7.42 4.05 6.93
CA GLY A 480 6.43 4.93 7.54
C GLY A 480 5.10 4.24 7.82
N TRP A 481 4.46 4.60 8.90
CA TRP A 481 3.09 4.21 9.21
C TRP A 481 2.13 5.31 8.72
N CYS A 482 1.33 5.13 7.67
CA CYS A 482 1.36 3.99 6.74
C CYS A 482 1.07 4.48 5.30
N ALA A 483 0.87 3.58 4.34
CA ALA A 483 0.57 3.93 2.96
C ALA A 483 -0.83 4.56 2.84
N PHE A 484 -1.85 3.86 3.31
CA PHE A 484 -3.26 4.21 3.12
C PHE A 484 -3.96 4.39 4.47
N ASP A 485 -4.89 5.34 4.57
CA ASP A 485 -5.83 5.37 5.68
C ASP A 485 -6.64 4.06 5.70
N TYR A 486 -7.08 3.61 6.88
CA TYR A 486 -7.77 2.34 7.04
C TYR A 486 -8.82 2.37 8.15
N ASN A 487 -9.82 1.49 8.07
CA ASN A 487 -10.81 1.33 9.12
C ASN A 487 -10.22 0.59 10.31
N THR A 488 -10.61 0.99 11.51
CA THR A 488 -10.05 0.52 12.78
C THR A 488 -11.11 0.01 13.74
N HIS A 489 -10.67 -0.84 14.67
CA HIS A 489 -11.49 -1.40 15.74
C HIS A 489 -12.09 -0.30 16.65
N LYS A 490 -13.33 -0.51 17.10
CA LYS A 490 -14.08 0.47 17.92
C LYS A 490 -13.34 0.92 19.19
N ASN A 491 -12.52 0.07 19.75
CA ASN A 491 -11.78 0.35 20.98
C ASN A 491 -10.38 0.92 20.75
N PHE A 492 -9.94 1.07 19.48
CA PHE A 492 -8.61 1.63 19.19
C PHE A 492 -8.57 3.16 19.38
N GLY A 493 -9.69 3.87 19.22
CA GLY A 493 -9.76 5.27 19.61
C GLY A 493 -10.02 6.29 18.51
N SER A 494 -10.19 5.89 17.25
CA SER A 494 -10.63 6.80 16.19
C SER A 494 -12.14 7.03 16.30
N GLY A 495 -12.57 8.31 16.41
CA GLY A 495 -13.97 8.68 16.63
C GLY A 495 -14.91 8.22 15.51
N ASP A 496 -14.47 8.31 14.25
CA ASP A 496 -15.22 7.93 13.06
C ASP A 496 -14.80 6.55 12.49
N ARG A 497 -14.00 5.78 13.22
CA ARG A 497 -13.50 4.45 12.86
C ARG A 497 -12.56 4.42 11.65
N ILE A 498 -11.87 5.55 11.36
CA ILE A 498 -10.80 5.61 10.37
C ILE A 498 -9.53 6.10 11.05
N CYS A 499 -8.43 5.37 10.87
CA CYS A 499 -7.08 5.83 11.17
C CYS A 499 -6.55 6.64 9.98
N TYR A 500 -6.43 7.96 10.17
CA TYR A 500 -5.92 8.89 9.15
C TYR A 500 -4.39 8.95 9.16
N HIS A 501 -3.76 7.79 9.18
CA HIS A 501 -2.30 7.62 9.31
C HIS A 501 -1.59 7.58 7.96
N GLY A 502 -2.34 7.37 6.88
CA GLY A 502 -1.80 7.19 5.53
C GLY A 502 -1.16 8.44 4.93
N VAL A 503 -0.21 8.23 4.03
CA VAL A 503 0.29 9.25 3.10
C VAL A 503 -0.61 9.37 1.85
N PHE A 504 -1.50 8.40 1.68
CA PHE A 504 -2.68 8.44 0.81
C PHE A 504 -3.94 8.30 1.67
N ASP A 505 -5.08 8.79 1.18
CA ASP A 505 -6.34 8.57 1.87
C ASP A 505 -6.86 7.11 1.70
N ILE A 506 -7.99 6.80 2.32
CA ILE A 506 -8.57 5.46 2.27
C ILE A 506 -8.96 5.03 0.84
N PHE A 507 -9.19 5.99 -0.07
CA PHE A 507 -9.48 5.78 -1.49
C PHE A 507 -8.22 5.73 -2.36
N ARG A 508 -7.01 5.73 -1.77
CA ARG A 508 -5.70 5.76 -2.43
C ARG A 508 -5.42 7.08 -3.15
N ASN A 509 -6.07 8.18 -2.77
CA ASN A 509 -5.75 9.50 -3.28
C ASN A 509 -4.61 10.13 -2.47
N ARG A 510 -3.76 10.89 -3.15
CA ARG A 510 -2.55 11.48 -2.56
C ARG A 510 -2.85 12.51 -1.50
N LYS A 511 -2.13 12.44 -0.37
CA LYS A 511 -1.89 13.55 0.55
C LYS A 511 -0.51 14.17 0.24
N TYR A 512 -0.19 15.34 0.80
CA TYR A 512 1.10 15.99 0.56
C TYR A 512 2.30 15.11 0.94
N ALA A 513 2.19 14.32 2.01
CA ALA A 513 3.25 13.43 2.46
C ALA A 513 3.68 12.40 1.41
N SER A 514 2.81 11.96 0.49
CA SER A 514 3.17 11.02 -0.58
C SER A 514 4.24 11.58 -1.52
N TYR A 515 4.24 12.90 -1.75
CA TYR A 515 5.22 13.56 -2.61
C TYR A 515 6.61 13.65 -1.95
N ILE A 516 6.68 13.56 -0.62
CA ILE A 516 7.96 13.50 0.09
C ILE A 516 8.73 12.24 -0.29
N TYR A 517 8.05 11.10 -0.30
CA TYR A 517 8.62 9.83 -0.72
C TYR A 517 8.96 9.82 -2.21
N GLN A 518 8.00 10.23 -3.05
CA GLN A 518 8.18 10.25 -4.50
C GLN A 518 9.38 11.11 -4.91
N SER A 519 9.57 12.27 -4.26
CA SER A 519 10.69 13.15 -4.58
C SER A 519 12.07 12.58 -4.25
N GLN A 520 12.17 11.50 -3.47
CA GLN A 520 13.44 10.82 -3.21
C GLN A 520 13.82 9.81 -4.29
N ASN A 521 12.94 9.54 -5.24
CA ASN A 521 13.15 8.64 -6.37
C ASN A 521 13.45 9.44 -7.65
N ASP A 522 14.36 8.93 -8.51
CA ASP A 522 14.75 9.57 -9.77
C ASP A 522 14.04 9.03 -11.00
N SER A 523 13.10 8.07 -10.84
CA SER A 523 12.43 7.41 -11.97
C SER A 523 11.58 8.35 -12.82
N ALA A 524 11.05 9.41 -12.22
CA ALA A 524 10.25 10.43 -12.89
C ALA A 524 10.48 11.81 -12.26
N PRO A 525 10.35 12.90 -13.02
CA PRO A 525 10.46 14.25 -12.48
C PRO A 525 9.29 14.56 -11.54
N VAL A 526 9.58 15.17 -10.42
CA VAL A 526 8.62 15.57 -9.38
C VAL A 526 8.75 17.05 -9.10
N LEU A 527 7.63 17.76 -9.11
CA LEU A 527 7.50 19.12 -8.60
C LEU A 527 6.12 19.24 -7.96
N LYS A 528 6.09 19.45 -6.66
CA LYS A 528 4.84 19.67 -5.92
C LYS A 528 5.01 20.75 -4.87
N VAL A 529 4.28 21.84 -5.03
CA VAL A 529 4.13 22.85 -3.99
C VAL A 529 3.24 22.25 -2.89
N LEU A 530 3.75 22.19 -1.66
CA LEU A 530 3.07 21.60 -0.51
C LEU A 530 2.09 22.59 0.15
N SER A 531 1.29 23.22 -0.69
CA SER A 531 0.22 24.15 -0.33
C SER A 531 -0.78 24.21 -1.48
N ASN A 532 -2.04 24.47 -1.21
CA ASN A 532 -3.03 24.74 -2.25
C ASN A 532 -2.90 26.16 -2.85
N MET A 533 -2.09 27.02 -2.24
CA MET A 533 -1.87 28.42 -2.62
C MET A 533 -3.17 29.23 -2.78
N ASN A 534 -4.29 28.70 -2.31
CA ASN A 534 -5.61 29.32 -2.42
C ASN A 534 -5.82 30.22 -1.20
N LYS A 535 -5.65 31.52 -1.41
CA LYS A 535 -5.80 32.51 -0.34
C LYS A 535 -7.27 32.77 -0.06
N GLY A 536 -7.63 32.74 1.24
CA GLY A 536 -8.94 33.11 1.74
C GLY A 536 -8.81 33.91 3.05
N GLU A 537 -9.92 34.41 3.55
CA GLU A 537 -9.98 35.12 4.83
C GLU A 537 -9.81 34.18 6.03
N PHE A 538 -9.75 32.87 5.79
CA PHE A 538 -9.68 31.85 6.83
C PHE A 538 -8.25 31.58 7.24
N PRO A 539 -7.93 31.51 8.54
CA PRO A 539 -6.59 31.11 9.02
C PRO A 539 -6.17 29.74 8.49
N GLU A 540 -7.12 28.85 8.16
CA GLU A 540 -6.90 27.52 7.64
C GLU A 540 -6.23 27.49 6.27
N ASN A 541 -6.36 28.58 5.49
CA ASN A 541 -5.72 28.74 4.18
C ASN A 541 -4.35 29.41 4.24
N PHE A 542 -3.96 29.93 5.41
CA PHE A 542 -2.65 30.53 5.60
C PHE A 542 -1.68 29.52 6.20
N TYR A 543 -0.63 29.25 5.46
CA TYR A 543 0.53 28.59 6.03
C TYR A 543 1.74 29.54 5.92
N PRO A 544 2.44 29.81 7.03
CA PRO A 544 3.52 30.80 7.04
C PRO A 544 4.77 30.39 6.26
N GLU A 545 4.80 29.19 5.72
CA GLU A 545 5.94 28.62 5.02
C GLU A 545 5.47 27.87 3.78
N ILE A 546 6.15 28.08 2.66
CA ILE A 546 5.91 27.35 1.41
C ILE A 546 7.12 26.48 1.13
N TYR A 547 6.88 25.18 0.98
CA TYR A 547 7.91 24.22 0.59
C TYR A 547 7.48 23.47 -0.68
N ILE A 548 8.49 23.04 -1.43
CA ILE A 548 8.31 22.25 -2.66
C ILE A 548 9.03 20.93 -2.48
N ALA A 549 8.30 19.83 -2.71
CA ALA A 549 8.88 18.50 -2.87
C ALA A 549 9.29 18.32 -4.34
N THR A 550 10.59 18.09 -4.58
CA THR A 550 11.13 17.95 -5.93
C THR A 550 12.43 17.14 -5.95
N ASN A 551 12.68 16.44 -7.07
CA ASN A 551 13.96 15.79 -7.41
C ASN A 551 14.71 16.53 -8.51
N LEU A 552 14.36 17.79 -8.75
CA LEU A 552 14.98 18.68 -9.74
C LEU A 552 16.10 19.51 -9.09
N ASP A 553 16.96 20.10 -9.93
CA ASP A 553 18.14 20.82 -9.45
C ASP A 553 17.79 22.14 -8.78
N TYR A 554 16.79 22.85 -9.31
CA TYR A 554 16.26 24.09 -8.76
C TYR A 554 14.87 24.40 -9.30
N VAL A 555 14.19 25.35 -8.67
CA VAL A 555 12.89 25.88 -9.09
C VAL A 555 12.98 27.37 -9.27
N GLU A 556 12.46 27.87 -10.38
CA GLU A 556 12.26 29.31 -10.63
C GLU A 556 10.80 29.68 -10.43
N LEU A 557 10.60 30.78 -9.71
CA LEU A 557 9.27 31.38 -9.54
C LEU A 557 9.10 32.54 -10.49
N TYR A 558 7.98 32.55 -11.17
CA TYR A 558 7.48 33.68 -11.97
C TYR A 558 6.14 34.16 -11.41
N LYS A 559 5.92 35.48 -11.42
CA LYS A 559 4.63 36.11 -11.11
C LYS A 559 4.20 36.94 -12.31
N ASN A 560 3.05 36.61 -12.88
CA ASN A 560 2.56 37.26 -14.10
C ASN A 560 3.61 37.29 -15.25
N LYS A 561 4.27 36.13 -15.47
CA LYS A 561 5.36 35.92 -16.45
C LYS A 561 6.65 36.70 -16.18
N LYS A 562 6.76 37.43 -15.06
CA LYS A 562 7.99 38.11 -14.64
C LYS A 562 8.74 37.21 -13.66
N PHE A 563 10.02 37.00 -13.91
CA PHE A 563 10.92 36.26 -13.04
C PHE A 563 11.01 36.91 -11.65
N ILE A 564 10.86 36.12 -10.60
CA ILE A 564 10.98 36.54 -9.20
C ILE A 564 12.33 36.13 -8.64
N LYS A 565 12.56 34.81 -8.56
CA LYS A 565 13.73 34.25 -7.90
C LYS A 565 13.91 32.77 -8.25
N ARG A 566 15.17 32.32 -8.17
CA ARG A 566 15.54 30.92 -8.24
C ARG A 566 15.75 30.38 -6.84
N PHE A 567 15.19 29.21 -6.56
CA PHE A 567 15.26 28.52 -5.28
C PHE A 567 15.96 27.17 -5.43
N TYR A 568 16.80 26.84 -4.47
CA TYR A 568 17.59 25.62 -4.45
C TYR A 568 17.20 24.69 -3.29
N PRO A 569 17.51 23.38 -3.37
CA PRO A 569 17.31 22.43 -2.29
C PRO A 569 17.91 22.91 -0.96
N ASN A 570 17.11 22.87 0.11
CA ASN A 570 17.49 23.37 1.43
C ASN A 570 18.36 22.36 2.20
N ARG A 571 19.63 22.25 1.79
CA ARG A 571 20.60 21.36 2.43
C ARG A 571 21.02 21.79 3.83
N LYS A 572 20.67 22.99 4.27
CA LYS A 572 20.91 23.44 5.64
C LYS A 572 19.96 22.72 6.61
N GLU A 573 18.73 22.50 6.20
CA GLU A 573 17.66 21.89 7.00
C GLU A 573 17.55 20.38 6.80
N PHE A 574 17.69 19.92 5.54
CA PHE A 574 17.60 18.53 5.13
C PHE A 574 18.90 18.01 4.51
N LYS A 575 19.97 18.04 5.31
CA LYS A 575 21.34 17.76 4.85
C LYS A 575 21.51 16.38 4.22
N TYR A 576 20.82 15.39 4.76
CA TYR A 576 21.02 13.98 4.44
C TYR A 576 19.96 13.40 3.49
N MET A 577 18.90 14.15 3.15
CA MET A 577 17.98 13.75 2.12
C MET A 577 18.68 13.72 0.75
N LYS A 578 18.34 12.74 -0.10
CA LYS A 578 18.81 12.67 -1.49
C LYS A 578 18.38 13.95 -2.22
N HIS A 579 17.09 14.26 -2.14
CA HIS A 579 16.47 15.47 -2.67
C HIS A 579 15.80 16.26 -1.55
N PRO A 580 16.51 17.26 -0.98
CA PRO A 580 15.98 18.14 0.06
C PRO A 580 14.80 18.97 -0.44
N LEU A 581 13.85 19.25 0.43
CA LEU A 581 12.80 20.21 0.12
C LEU A 581 13.36 21.58 -0.22
N ILE A 582 12.71 22.28 -1.14
CA ILE A 582 12.99 23.67 -1.47
C ILE A 582 12.09 24.57 -0.63
N LYS A 583 12.63 25.53 0.09
CA LYS A 583 11.87 26.54 0.82
C LYS A 583 11.71 27.79 -0.04
N VAL A 584 10.47 28.24 -0.22
CA VAL A 584 10.13 29.48 -0.91
C VAL A 584 9.94 30.58 0.14
N ASP A 585 10.87 31.49 0.20
CA ASP A 585 10.93 32.57 1.20
C ASP A 585 10.66 33.96 0.62
N ASP A 586 10.36 34.05 -0.69
CA ASP A 586 10.18 35.31 -1.39
C ASP A 586 9.24 35.13 -2.59
N LEU A 587 8.09 35.82 -2.58
CA LEU A 587 7.09 35.82 -3.66
C LEU A 587 7.09 37.10 -4.48
N ILE A 588 7.98 38.07 -4.19
CA ILE A 588 7.98 39.40 -4.77
C ILE A 588 9.31 39.74 -5.46
N GLY A 589 10.45 39.39 -4.84
CA GLY A 589 11.77 39.58 -5.41
C GLY A 589 12.03 41.02 -5.88
N ASP A 590 12.59 41.14 -7.07
CA ASP A 590 12.93 42.42 -7.68
C ASP A 590 11.70 43.13 -8.34
N LEU A 591 10.50 42.57 -8.23
CA LEU A 591 9.24 43.23 -8.68
C LEU A 591 8.96 44.49 -7.82
N PHE A 592 9.42 44.52 -6.57
CA PHE A 592 9.31 45.69 -5.73
C PHE A 592 10.33 46.72 -6.15
N ASP A 593 9.98 47.57 -7.13
CA ASP A 593 10.83 48.61 -7.69
C ASP A 593 10.23 50.01 -7.45
N ASP A 594 9.88 50.32 -6.21
CA ASP A 594 9.38 51.62 -5.83
C ASP A 594 10.52 52.62 -5.68
N PRO A 595 10.59 53.67 -6.49
CA PRO A 595 11.71 54.64 -6.50
C PRO A 595 11.83 55.45 -5.24
N ARG A 596 10.83 55.50 -4.36
CA ARG A 596 10.90 56.15 -3.04
C ARG A 596 11.95 55.56 -2.15
N PHE A 597 12.28 54.26 -2.34
CA PHE A 597 13.18 53.48 -1.45
C PHE A 597 14.54 53.26 -2.08
N SER A 598 15.60 53.24 -1.24
CA SER A 598 16.93 52.82 -1.68
C SER A 598 16.92 51.36 -2.16
N LYS A 599 17.84 50.97 -3.05
CA LYS A 599 17.93 49.57 -3.58
C LYS A 599 18.10 48.54 -2.45
N LYS A 600 18.79 48.89 -1.35
CA LYS A 600 18.96 48.03 -0.18
C LYS A 600 17.63 47.87 0.58
N ASP A 601 16.92 48.97 0.77
CA ASP A 601 15.68 48.99 1.54
C ASP A 601 14.55 48.29 0.78
N ARG A 602 14.52 48.42 -0.59
CA ARG A 602 13.60 47.67 -1.43
C ARG A 602 13.67 46.16 -1.18
N LYS A 603 14.88 45.59 -1.11
CA LYS A 603 15.05 44.12 -0.83
C LYS A 603 14.51 43.74 0.55
N THR A 604 14.69 44.60 1.55
CA THR A 604 14.19 44.33 2.90
C THR A 604 12.65 44.43 2.93
N ILE A 605 12.10 45.48 2.29
CA ILE A 605 10.66 45.68 2.20
C ILE A 605 10.02 44.52 1.42
N ALA A 606 10.57 44.11 0.27
CA ALA A 606 10.07 42.95 -0.52
C ALA A 606 9.98 41.68 0.33
N LYS A 607 11.00 41.40 1.17
CA LYS A 607 10.97 40.26 2.09
C LYS A 607 9.85 40.36 3.13
N ILE A 608 9.63 41.57 3.70
CA ILE A 608 8.56 41.78 4.68
C ILE A 608 7.18 41.62 4.00
N ILE A 609 7.00 42.18 2.81
CA ILE A 609 5.77 42.05 2.05
C ILE A 609 5.53 40.58 1.70
N SER A 610 6.58 39.84 1.26
CA SER A 610 6.47 38.39 1.00
C SER A 610 6.03 37.61 2.23
N LYS A 611 6.53 37.94 3.43
CA LYS A 611 6.08 37.30 4.67
C LYS A 611 4.58 37.56 4.93
N ILE A 612 4.14 38.81 4.70
CA ILE A 612 2.73 39.18 4.85
C ILE A 612 1.88 38.44 3.81
N GLU A 613 2.37 38.35 2.58
CA GLU A 613 1.68 37.64 1.50
C GLU A 613 1.54 36.14 1.77
N ILE A 614 2.55 35.49 2.33
CA ILE A 614 2.56 34.05 2.64
C ILE A 614 1.67 33.74 3.85
N GLY A 615 1.91 34.42 4.98
CA GLY A 615 1.33 34.02 6.27
C GLY A 615 0.55 35.12 6.99
N GLY A 616 0.28 36.26 6.34
CA GLY A 616 -0.41 37.39 6.94
C GLY A 616 0.44 38.17 7.96
N MET A 617 -0.16 39.20 8.54
CA MET A 617 0.50 40.10 9.53
C MET A 617 1.01 39.37 10.80
N TYR A 618 0.43 38.20 11.10
CA TYR A 618 0.79 37.40 12.28
C TYR A 618 2.18 36.78 12.18
N THR A 619 2.74 36.64 10.99
CA THR A 619 4.07 36.05 10.77
C THR A 619 5.20 37.02 10.96
N LEU A 620 4.91 38.31 11.10
CA LEU A 620 5.92 39.36 11.32
C LEU A 620 6.56 39.22 12.69
N SER A 621 7.89 39.04 12.71
CA SER A 621 8.68 39.09 13.92
C SER A 621 8.69 40.50 14.52
N LEU A 622 9.08 40.61 15.80
CA LEU A 622 9.28 41.92 16.42
C LEU A 622 10.24 42.77 15.62
N MET A 623 11.32 42.20 15.07
CA MET A 623 12.28 42.90 14.23
C MET A 623 11.66 43.40 12.92
N ASP A 624 10.79 42.62 12.29
CA ASP A 624 10.07 43.05 11.08
C ASP A 624 9.18 44.27 11.41
N LYS A 625 8.46 44.26 12.54
CA LYS A 625 7.61 45.36 12.99
C LYS A 625 8.44 46.62 13.30
N ILE A 626 9.58 46.47 13.95
CA ILE A 626 10.51 47.58 14.21
C ILE A 626 11.03 48.13 12.88
N THR A 627 11.36 47.27 11.92
CA THR A 627 11.86 47.67 10.60
C THR A 627 10.80 48.45 9.82
N ILE A 628 9.54 48.02 9.88
CA ILE A 628 8.40 48.74 9.27
C ILE A 628 8.27 50.13 9.90
N ALA A 629 8.27 50.22 11.23
CA ALA A 629 8.17 51.50 11.94
C ALA A 629 9.35 52.42 11.61
N PHE A 630 10.58 51.87 11.52
CA PHE A 630 11.77 52.62 11.10
C PHE A 630 11.61 53.18 9.67
N TYR A 631 11.11 52.39 8.71
CA TYR A 631 10.90 52.84 7.35
C TYR A 631 9.73 53.84 7.24
N GLN A 632 8.69 53.69 8.05
CA GLN A 632 7.63 54.69 8.12
C GLN A 632 8.20 56.07 8.53
N LEU A 633 9.03 56.13 9.55
CA LEU A 633 9.67 57.37 9.98
C LEU A 633 10.68 57.90 8.93
N ARG A 634 11.55 57.04 8.42
CA ARG A 634 12.62 57.42 7.48
C ARG A 634 12.07 57.99 6.16
N TYR A 635 11.03 57.37 5.63
CA TYR A 635 10.42 57.69 4.34
C TYR A 635 9.13 58.51 4.48
N LYS A 636 8.77 58.88 5.71
CA LYS A 636 7.55 59.67 6.04
C LYS A 636 6.29 59.05 5.47
N LEU A 637 6.17 57.69 5.54
CA LEU A 637 5.05 56.94 4.96
C LEU A 637 3.78 57.06 5.85
N LYS A 638 2.67 57.34 5.23
CA LYS A 638 1.35 57.23 5.86
C LYS A 638 0.87 55.78 5.88
N PHE A 639 -0.12 55.50 6.69
CA PHE A 639 -0.75 54.20 6.70
C PHE A 639 -1.32 53.84 5.33
N SER A 640 -1.87 54.84 4.61
CA SER A 640 -2.37 54.65 3.21
C SER A 640 -1.26 54.18 2.27
N ASP A 641 -0.03 54.70 2.38
CA ASP A 641 1.09 54.28 1.54
C ASP A 641 1.48 52.81 1.75
N LEU A 642 1.41 52.34 3.01
CA LEU A 642 1.64 50.93 3.31
C LEU A 642 0.52 50.03 2.75
N TYR A 643 -0.72 50.50 2.82
CA TYR A 643 -1.87 49.82 2.25
C TYR A 643 -1.80 49.74 0.74
N ASP A 644 -1.41 50.87 0.07
CA ASP A 644 -1.17 50.91 -1.35
C ASP A 644 -0.09 49.95 -1.83
N ILE A 645 1.04 49.90 -1.08
CA ILE A 645 2.13 48.96 -1.31
C ILE A 645 1.62 47.52 -1.17
N TYR A 646 0.89 47.22 -0.10
CA TYR A 646 0.31 45.90 0.11
C TYR A 646 -0.61 45.53 -1.05
N ASN A 647 -1.53 46.37 -1.43
CA ASN A 647 -2.48 46.10 -2.52
C ASN A 647 -1.77 45.94 -3.89
N ALA A 648 -0.71 46.69 -4.13
CA ALA A 648 0.04 46.60 -5.38
C ALA A 648 0.79 45.29 -5.57
N TYR A 649 1.21 44.64 -4.46
CA TYR A 649 2.06 43.44 -4.51
C TYR A 649 1.45 42.19 -3.91
N CYS A 650 0.52 42.31 -2.96
CA CYS A 650 -0.16 41.21 -2.26
C CYS A 650 -1.68 41.22 -2.46
N GLY A 651 -2.27 42.36 -2.88
CA GLY A 651 -3.70 42.53 -3.01
C GLY A 651 -4.31 41.58 -4.04
N PHE A 652 -5.60 41.31 -3.87
CA PHE A 652 -6.38 40.65 -4.91
C PHE A 652 -6.36 41.53 -6.15
N ASP A 653 -5.73 41.06 -7.21
CA ASP A 653 -5.80 41.75 -8.50
C ASP A 653 -7.27 41.72 -8.97
N ILE A 654 -7.91 42.90 -8.93
CA ILE A 654 -9.29 43.12 -9.39
C ILE A 654 -9.45 42.69 -10.87
N ASN A 655 -8.35 42.69 -11.63
CA ASN A 655 -8.29 42.23 -13.02
C ASN A 655 -7.94 40.73 -13.16
N GLY A 656 -7.69 39.99 -12.04
CA GLY A 656 -7.60 38.55 -11.98
C GLY A 656 -6.32 37.90 -12.56
N GLN A 657 -5.18 38.55 -12.48
CA GLN A 657 -3.90 38.06 -13.05
C GLN A 657 -2.79 37.88 -12.00
N ASN A 658 -3.09 37.23 -10.88
CA ASN A 658 -2.02 36.80 -9.97
C ASN A 658 -1.58 35.36 -10.28
N LEU A 659 -1.06 35.15 -11.49
CA LEU A 659 -0.50 33.87 -11.90
C LEU A 659 0.89 33.69 -11.30
N LEU A 660 1.04 32.67 -10.45
CA LEU A 660 2.33 32.16 -9.97
C LEU A 660 2.68 30.90 -10.75
N GLU A 661 3.90 30.84 -11.28
CA GLU A 661 4.43 29.71 -12.04
C GLU A 661 5.70 29.23 -11.35
N PHE A 662 5.68 28.00 -10.86
CA PHE A 662 6.84 27.31 -10.32
C PHE A 662 7.40 26.38 -11.39
N LYS A 663 8.53 26.78 -11.97
CA LYS A 663 9.20 26.05 -13.06
C LYS A 663 10.38 25.26 -12.51
N GLY A 664 10.35 23.96 -12.66
CA GLY A 664 11.39 23.05 -12.21
C GLY A 664 12.41 22.73 -13.31
N PHE A 665 13.69 22.81 -12.98
CA PHE A 665 14.81 22.62 -13.91
C PHE A 665 15.70 21.46 -13.52
N LYS A 666 16.14 20.69 -14.52
CA LYS A 666 17.17 19.67 -14.41
C LYS A 666 18.18 19.84 -15.55
N ASN A 667 19.48 19.94 -15.23
CA ASN A 667 20.53 20.24 -16.19
C ASN A 667 20.22 21.51 -17.02
N ASP A 668 19.76 22.57 -16.37
CA ASP A 668 19.36 23.86 -16.93
C ASP A 668 18.21 23.80 -17.98
N LYS A 669 17.49 22.68 -18.07
CA LYS A 669 16.30 22.56 -18.89
C LYS A 669 15.04 22.59 -18.02
N GLU A 670 14.05 23.38 -18.44
CA GLU A 670 12.72 23.34 -17.84
C GLU A 670 12.08 21.96 -18.10
N ILE A 671 11.67 21.28 -17.03
CA ILE A 671 11.12 19.92 -17.09
C ILE A 671 9.63 19.91 -16.81
N ILE A 672 9.19 20.67 -15.79
CA ILE A 672 7.81 20.65 -15.30
C ILE A 672 7.46 22.01 -14.71
N THR A 673 6.22 22.43 -14.88
CA THR A 673 5.71 23.69 -14.32
C THR A 673 4.41 23.42 -13.54
N GLU A 674 4.30 23.95 -12.33
CA GLU A 674 3.07 24.01 -11.53
C GLU A 674 2.60 25.47 -11.46
N GLN A 675 1.34 25.73 -11.82
CA GLN A 675 0.77 27.07 -11.92
C GLN A 675 -0.35 27.28 -10.90
N PHE A 676 -0.41 28.47 -10.30
CA PHE A 676 -1.47 28.85 -9.36
C PHE A 676 -1.99 30.24 -9.71
N ALA A 677 -3.30 30.36 -9.77
CA ALA A 677 -3.99 31.64 -9.89
C ALA A 677 -5.36 31.56 -9.18
N PRO A 678 -6.05 32.69 -8.95
CA PRO A 678 -7.43 32.65 -8.46
C PRO A 678 -8.31 31.84 -9.39
N SER A 679 -8.88 30.74 -8.88
CA SER A 679 -9.65 29.76 -9.67
C SER A 679 -10.96 30.35 -10.15
N ARG A 680 -11.27 30.18 -11.44
CA ARG A 680 -12.49 30.71 -12.10
C ARG A 680 -13.37 29.63 -12.71
N LYS A 681 -12.77 28.46 -13.01
CA LYS A 681 -13.47 27.33 -13.63
C LYS A 681 -13.24 26.10 -12.79
N PHE A 682 -14.31 25.36 -12.60
CA PHE A 682 -14.29 24.14 -11.82
C PHE A 682 -14.88 22.99 -12.63
N SER A 683 -14.32 21.82 -12.48
CA SER A 683 -14.78 20.61 -13.16
C SER A 683 -14.49 19.35 -12.34
N LEU A 684 -15.12 18.24 -12.71
CA LEU A 684 -14.73 16.94 -12.23
C LEU A 684 -13.65 16.36 -13.15
N ASN A 685 -12.48 16.09 -12.59
CA ASN A 685 -11.44 15.27 -13.22
C ASN A 685 -11.68 13.82 -12.82
N ILE A 686 -11.92 12.96 -13.82
CA ILE A 686 -12.24 11.55 -13.62
C ILE A 686 -11.16 10.71 -14.29
N SER A 687 -10.56 9.81 -13.52
CA SER A 687 -9.54 8.87 -14.01
C SER A 687 -9.89 7.44 -13.65
N LEU A 688 -9.56 6.52 -14.55
CA LEU A 688 -9.83 5.10 -14.45
C LEU A 688 -8.53 4.35 -14.17
N LEU A 689 -8.58 3.31 -13.35
CA LEU A 689 -7.46 2.38 -13.22
C LEU A 689 -7.16 1.69 -14.56
N LYS A 690 -8.22 1.33 -15.31
CA LYS A 690 -8.13 0.70 -16.63
C LYS A 690 -9.38 0.96 -17.47
N ASN A 691 -9.26 0.84 -18.78
CA ASN A 691 -10.37 1.11 -19.70
C ASN A 691 -11.35 -0.06 -19.82
N ASP A 692 -10.86 -1.29 -19.74
CA ASP A 692 -11.65 -2.53 -19.90
C ASP A 692 -11.59 -3.36 -18.62
N LEU A 693 -12.67 -4.07 -18.33
CA LEU A 693 -12.74 -5.11 -17.30
C LEU A 693 -12.57 -6.47 -17.96
N VAL A 694 -11.71 -7.32 -17.39
CA VAL A 694 -11.40 -8.65 -17.94
C VAL A 694 -11.76 -9.73 -16.94
N ASN A 695 -12.85 -10.43 -17.20
CA ASN A 695 -13.19 -11.64 -16.44
C ASN A 695 -12.15 -12.73 -16.70
N SER A 696 -11.67 -13.34 -15.64
CA SER A 696 -10.72 -14.45 -15.70
C SER A 696 -11.15 -15.56 -14.76
N ASP A 697 -10.37 -15.87 -13.74
CA ASP A 697 -10.74 -16.80 -12.68
C ASP A 697 -11.93 -16.30 -11.85
N THR A 698 -12.21 -15.00 -11.87
CA THR A 698 -13.34 -14.33 -11.23
C THR A 698 -13.69 -13.02 -11.95
N TYR A 699 -14.65 -12.28 -11.40
CA TYR A 699 -14.95 -10.92 -11.84
C TYR A 699 -13.75 -9.98 -11.67
N ASP A 700 -13.75 -8.91 -12.44
CA ASP A 700 -12.74 -7.88 -12.39
C ASP A 700 -13.27 -6.59 -11.75
N THR A 701 -12.39 -5.75 -11.24
CA THR A 701 -12.76 -4.50 -10.58
C THR A 701 -11.98 -3.32 -11.16
N ASN A 702 -12.67 -2.18 -11.31
CA ASN A 702 -12.07 -0.90 -11.67
C ASN A 702 -12.26 0.10 -10.52
N ARG A 703 -11.20 0.82 -10.18
CA ARG A 703 -11.25 2.00 -9.30
C ARG A 703 -11.36 3.24 -10.19
N ILE A 704 -12.41 4.02 -10.00
CA ILE A 704 -12.65 5.29 -10.68
C ILE A 704 -12.40 6.41 -9.69
N VAL A 705 -11.37 7.20 -9.93
CA VAL A 705 -11.01 8.36 -9.10
C VAL A 705 -11.75 9.58 -9.61
N ILE A 706 -12.38 10.32 -8.71
CA ILE A 706 -13.16 11.54 -9.01
C ILE A 706 -12.59 12.67 -8.15
N LYS A 707 -12.15 13.75 -8.82
CA LYS A 707 -11.58 14.94 -8.17
C LYS A 707 -12.31 16.18 -8.65
N HIS A 708 -12.69 17.05 -7.73
CA HIS A 708 -13.14 18.41 -8.05
C HIS A 708 -11.90 19.27 -8.18
N VAL A 709 -11.67 19.82 -9.36
CA VAL A 709 -10.44 20.54 -9.68
C VAL A 709 -10.75 21.91 -10.31
N ASP A 710 -9.77 22.82 -10.19
CA ASP A 710 -9.76 24.07 -10.94
C ASP A 710 -9.17 23.89 -12.36
N GLU A 711 -9.06 24.97 -13.10
CA GLU A 711 -8.47 25.01 -14.46
C GLU A 711 -6.98 24.66 -14.51
N TYR A 712 -6.28 24.66 -13.36
CA TYR A 712 -4.88 24.28 -13.22
C TYR A 712 -4.72 22.85 -12.70
N ASN A 713 -5.83 22.12 -12.57
CA ASN A 713 -5.89 20.74 -12.06
C ASN A 713 -5.53 20.60 -10.56
N HIS A 714 -5.71 21.67 -9.77
CA HIS A 714 -5.58 21.58 -8.31
C HIS A 714 -6.88 21.13 -7.69
N VAL A 715 -6.76 20.20 -6.73
CA VAL A 715 -7.92 19.68 -6.00
C VAL A 715 -8.49 20.76 -5.08
N MET A 716 -9.79 20.95 -5.14
CA MET A 716 -10.54 21.85 -4.28
C MET A 716 -10.74 21.21 -2.91
N SER A 717 -9.76 21.32 -2.04
CA SER A 717 -9.62 20.55 -0.79
C SER A 717 -10.78 20.72 0.20
N TYR A 718 -11.56 21.79 0.08
CA TYR A 718 -12.74 22.03 0.94
C TYR A 718 -14.08 21.67 0.27
N SER A 719 -14.02 21.06 -0.93
CA SER A 719 -15.22 20.61 -1.61
C SER A 719 -15.74 19.31 -1.00
N SER A 720 -17.02 19.31 -0.65
CA SER A 720 -17.82 18.17 -0.23
C SER A 720 -18.98 17.88 -1.19
N LEU A 721 -18.75 18.12 -2.48
CA LEU A 721 -19.76 17.99 -3.53
C LEU A 721 -20.40 16.60 -3.51
N PRO A 722 -21.75 16.49 -3.41
CA PRO A 722 -22.45 15.21 -3.51
C PRO A 722 -22.46 14.70 -4.96
N LEU A 723 -22.31 13.40 -5.10
CA LEU A 723 -22.29 12.68 -6.38
C LEU A 723 -23.35 11.58 -6.36
N GLN A 724 -24.21 11.54 -7.36
CA GLN A 724 -25.11 10.43 -7.64
C GLN A 724 -24.47 9.54 -8.69
N ILE A 725 -24.31 8.25 -8.38
CA ILE A 725 -23.70 7.24 -9.24
C ILE A 725 -24.78 6.30 -9.76
N GLU A 726 -24.88 6.16 -11.07
CA GLU A 726 -25.77 5.21 -11.73
C GLU A 726 -24.94 4.27 -12.59
N VAL A 727 -25.22 2.97 -12.51
CA VAL A 727 -24.55 1.95 -13.32
C VAL A 727 -25.56 1.13 -14.09
N SER A 728 -25.20 0.70 -15.29
CA SER A 728 -26.06 -0.15 -16.12
C SER A 728 -25.23 -1.08 -17.02
N GLY A 729 -25.88 -2.12 -17.57
CA GLY A 729 -25.21 -3.08 -18.44
C GLY A 729 -24.44 -4.14 -17.68
N GLN A 730 -23.26 -4.53 -18.20
CA GLN A 730 -22.48 -5.68 -17.74
C GLN A 730 -21.57 -5.37 -16.53
N ILE A 731 -21.96 -4.39 -15.69
CA ILE A 731 -21.22 -3.96 -14.51
C ILE A 731 -22.14 -3.76 -13.30
N GLU A 732 -21.53 -3.72 -12.10
CA GLU A 732 -22.17 -3.39 -10.82
C GLU A 732 -21.32 -2.41 -10.02
N LEU A 733 -21.98 -1.58 -9.21
CA LEU A 733 -21.34 -0.70 -8.24
C LEU A 733 -21.03 -1.46 -6.95
N LEU A 734 -19.79 -1.39 -6.48
CA LEU A 734 -19.38 -1.86 -5.16
C LEU A 734 -19.39 -0.69 -4.18
N GLY A 735 -20.46 -0.54 -3.41
CA GLY A 735 -20.64 0.55 -2.45
C GLY A 735 -21.92 1.36 -2.71
N PRO A 736 -22.09 2.50 -2.03
CA PRO A 736 -23.29 3.33 -2.15
C PRO A 736 -23.36 4.05 -3.49
N ASN A 737 -24.58 4.31 -3.96
CA ASN A 737 -24.83 5.07 -5.19
C ASN A 737 -24.93 6.59 -4.95
N LEU A 738 -24.93 7.02 -3.70
CA LEU A 738 -24.85 8.43 -3.30
C LEU A 738 -23.62 8.59 -2.41
N VAL A 739 -22.64 9.33 -2.90
CA VAL A 739 -21.36 9.58 -2.21
C VAL A 739 -21.06 11.07 -2.18
N SER A 740 -20.20 11.49 -1.28
CA SER A 740 -19.70 12.86 -1.20
C SER A 740 -18.20 12.88 -1.43
N LEU A 741 -17.70 13.93 -2.07
CA LEU A 741 -16.26 14.18 -2.07
C LEU A 741 -15.80 14.46 -0.64
N THR A 742 -14.63 13.94 -0.29
CA THR A 742 -13.97 14.20 0.98
C THR A 742 -12.62 14.85 0.69
N GLY A 743 -12.46 16.11 1.09
CA GLY A 743 -11.26 16.86 0.70
C GLY A 743 -11.16 17.08 -0.82
N GLY A 744 -12.30 17.24 -1.49
CA GLY A 744 -12.39 17.48 -2.94
C GLY A 744 -12.16 16.24 -3.81
N GLN A 745 -12.08 15.04 -3.25
CA GLN A 745 -11.79 13.81 -3.99
C GLN A 745 -12.47 12.58 -3.37
N THR A 746 -12.70 11.56 -4.18
CA THR A 746 -13.18 10.24 -3.76
C THR A 746 -12.81 9.19 -4.81
N SER A 747 -13.08 7.92 -4.52
CA SER A 747 -13.10 6.88 -5.54
C SER A 747 -14.34 6.01 -5.39
N ILE A 748 -14.81 5.48 -6.52
CA ILE A 748 -15.85 4.44 -6.57
C ILE A 748 -15.28 3.18 -7.18
N TYR A 749 -15.88 2.05 -6.85
CA TYR A 749 -15.43 0.73 -7.30
C TYR A 749 -16.52 0.08 -8.13
N ILE A 750 -16.13 -0.37 -9.32
CA ILE A 750 -17.02 -1.02 -10.28
C ILE A 750 -16.54 -2.44 -10.51
N LYS A 751 -17.41 -3.44 -10.36
CA LYS A 751 -17.13 -4.83 -10.73
C LYS A 751 -17.80 -5.22 -12.03
N SER A 752 -17.17 -6.15 -12.79
CA SER A 752 -17.80 -6.81 -13.93
C SER A 752 -18.80 -7.85 -13.48
N LYS A 753 -19.87 -8.04 -14.25
CA LYS A 753 -20.72 -9.24 -14.19
C LYS A 753 -20.09 -10.37 -15.01
N LYS A 754 -20.46 -11.61 -14.72
CA LYS A 754 -20.02 -12.77 -15.49
C LYS A 754 -20.44 -12.63 -16.96
N GLY A 755 -19.53 -12.94 -17.89
CA GLY A 755 -19.73 -12.84 -19.33
C GLY A 755 -19.16 -11.54 -19.91
N SER A 756 -19.37 -11.33 -21.22
CA SER A 756 -18.89 -10.16 -21.96
C SER A 756 -20.01 -9.17 -22.24
N GLY A 757 -19.66 -7.91 -22.46
CA GLY A 757 -20.63 -6.87 -22.80
C GLY A 757 -20.10 -5.46 -22.57
N VAL A 758 -21.03 -4.51 -22.45
CA VAL A 758 -20.72 -3.11 -22.20
C VAL A 758 -21.37 -2.65 -20.91
N GLY A 759 -20.63 -1.96 -20.09
CA GLY A 759 -21.10 -1.28 -18.89
C GLY A 759 -21.06 0.23 -19.06
N LYS A 760 -21.99 0.94 -18.43
CA LYS A 760 -22.04 2.38 -18.39
C LYS A 760 -22.12 2.88 -16.96
N VAL A 761 -21.25 3.81 -16.59
CA VAL A 761 -21.28 4.55 -15.34
C VAL A 761 -21.68 5.99 -15.65
N THR A 762 -22.67 6.51 -14.94
CA THR A 762 -23.09 7.91 -15.02
C THR A 762 -22.88 8.55 -13.66
N ILE A 763 -22.12 9.66 -13.63
CA ILE A 763 -21.80 10.45 -12.44
C ILE A 763 -22.50 11.79 -12.58
N LYS A 764 -23.43 12.09 -11.68
CA LYS A 764 -24.20 13.34 -11.66
C LYS A 764 -23.81 14.20 -10.46
N SER A 765 -23.68 15.50 -10.66
CA SER A 765 -23.41 16.50 -9.64
C SER A 765 -23.99 17.85 -10.04
N SER A 766 -23.83 18.87 -9.20
CA SER A 766 -24.18 20.26 -9.56
C SER A 766 -23.29 20.85 -10.66
N LEU A 767 -22.14 20.22 -10.97
CA LEU A 767 -21.25 20.61 -12.08
C LEU A 767 -21.63 19.96 -13.41
N GLY A 768 -22.71 19.17 -13.45
CA GLY A 768 -23.18 18.47 -14.63
C GLY A 768 -23.11 16.96 -14.52
N GLN A 769 -23.15 16.30 -15.68
CA GLN A 769 -23.16 14.84 -15.82
C GLN A 769 -21.94 14.39 -16.62
N ASN A 770 -21.30 13.31 -16.15
CA ASN A 770 -20.22 12.62 -16.86
C ASN A 770 -20.62 11.17 -17.11
N GLU A 771 -20.26 10.64 -18.26
CA GLU A 771 -20.54 9.28 -18.67
C GLU A 771 -19.25 8.52 -19.00
N ILE A 772 -19.16 7.30 -18.54
CA ILE A 772 -18.02 6.40 -18.76
C ILE A 772 -18.55 5.10 -19.33
N ILE A 773 -17.98 4.67 -20.43
CA ILE A 773 -18.33 3.40 -21.07
C ILE A 773 -17.13 2.47 -20.89
N MET A 774 -17.37 1.28 -20.39
CA MET A 774 -16.37 0.24 -20.17
C MET A 774 -16.78 -1.05 -20.88
N LYS A 775 -15.82 -1.72 -21.52
CA LYS A 775 -16.04 -3.07 -22.06
C LYS A 775 -15.73 -4.10 -20.99
N VAL A 776 -16.55 -5.15 -20.94
CA VAL A 776 -16.32 -6.35 -20.17
C VAL A 776 -16.00 -7.49 -21.14
N ARG A 777 -14.87 -8.14 -20.96
CA ARG A 777 -14.37 -9.22 -21.82
C ARG A 777 -14.23 -10.53 -21.07
#